data_dfea0eb2f13f96f68f663aa72b74b35f
#
_entry.id   dfea0eb2f13f96f68f663aa72b74b35f
#
_cell.length_a   1.000
_cell.length_b   1.000
_cell.length_c   1.000
_cell.angle_alpha   90.00
_cell.angle_beta   90.00
_cell.angle_gamma   90.00
#
_symmetry.space_group_name_H-M   'P 1'
#
loop_
_entity.id
_entity.type
_entity.pdbx_description
1 polymer ?
#
loop_
_entity_poly.entity_id
_entity_poly.type
_entity_poly.pdbx_seq_one_letter_code
_entity_poly.pdbx_strand_id
1 'polypeptide(L)'
;MSAPVTAGTAASPPNPPPPRTLNVAAERARTPGSFTGHHFNSAGAALLANGTVEAVIDHLRAESLSGGYEAAKHAAPALEAVYARTAELLGARLEEVALVESATAGWQRAVSALRLRPGDRVLAARSSYVSSALHLLSVERDHGVLVELLPNGPDGAVDLEALEAALRAGPAALVTAAHVPTSSGLVEPAAAIGALATAHGVPFLLDATQSLGQLPVDMGTIGCDLLIGTGRKFLRGPRGTGLLAVRRPLLDRLAPEAPDVRGARWTAERSWELVPDAKRFELWEAAHALRLGLGAALTDLATLGVDTIAHHLATLAASLRDRLSALPGVQVTDPPASGGAIVTFVIDGLDASEVQRQLAYRRVHLIAVPAGHGRWDMDHRGLTKVVRASVHVYNDQDDLDALVEAVREIVCLQGRGTGSDRGRRDFGTEDVGSGGTGSEAAGSGGSGSEGSQSGDSRSEASKPGINTATPAPSLSAPRATPTASAQATGPALASTPHPNSRCHDAIVVGLGVHGSAALRHLAARGLDVLGLEQFRLHHDVGSSHGATRMIRRAYPHPDWDALVDTAYQAWTELESASKTQLLDITGGLYAAPKDRPDPLRGPGCREVDTEEAAQIFPGLQLPPGFTAVHDPRAGIIDAQETLRAQLTLAERSGAHIHDHAPVLGWEPDGDEVVVRTGKAVLRTRRLVLCTGPWTATQVPSLAPHLTVTRIVNAYFAADPAGPLGPSGLGSFSVDLPQGLLYGFPATDGRGLKAGLDSGPSWDPDAPRLQATDDELALLAEALAQVVPGAGPVTESLTCLYTMTADRRFIVGEVPGAPQVLVASACSGHGFKFGPAIGEALADLVCGIARPDLDFLSPARLFPGGTP
;
A
#
# COMPACT_ATOMS: atom_id res chain seq x y z
N MET A 1 -78.15 -12.48 -34.92
CA MET A 1 -77.91 -12.95 -33.58
C MET A 1 -76.39 -13.26 -33.40
N SER A 2 -75.61 -12.28 -32.94
CA SER A 2 -74.17 -12.39 -32.71
C SER A 2 -73.94 -12.60 -31.25
N ALA A 3 -73.27 -13.73 -30.92
CA ALA A 3 -72.83 -14.02 -29.53
C ALA A 3 -71.68 -13.13 -29.10
N PRO A 4 -71.54 -12.72 -27.79
CA PRO A 4 -70.46 -11.94 -27.32
C PRO A 4 -69.20 -12.80 -27.09
N VAL A 5 -68.09 -12.30 -27.56
CA VAL A 5 -66.73 -12.86 -27.29
C VAL A 5 -66.39 -12.50 -25.86
N THR A 6 -66.24 -13.50 -24.97
CA THR A 6 -65.73 -13.33 -23.61
C THR A 6 -64.22 -13.03 -23.69
N ALA A 7 -63.81 -11.87 -23.16
CA ALA A 7 -62.42 -11.53 -22.93
C ALA A 7 -61.80 -12.45 -21.87
N GLY A 8 -60.85 -13.26 -22.30
CA GLY A 8 -60.01 -14.06 -21.39
C GLY A 8 -59.12 -13.14 -20.53
N THR A 9 -59.26 -13.27 -19.21
CA THR A 9 -58.36 -12.66 -18.26
C THR A 9 -56.95 -13.26 -18.44
N ALA A 10 -56.00 -12.42 -18.90
CA ALA A 10 -54.60 -12.79 -18.93
C ALA A 10 -54.13 -13.06 -17.48
N ALA A 11 -53.65 -14.25 -17.22
CA ALA A 11 -53.04 -14.63 -15.96
C ALA A 11 -51.80 -13.75 -15.74
N SER A 12 -51.69 -13.14 -14.56
CA SER A 12 -50.49 -12.43 -14.13
C SER A 12 -49.28 -13.37 -14.25
N PRO A 13 -48.13 -12.91 -14.70
CA PRO A 13 -46.92 -13.72 -14.71
C PRO A 13 -46.61 -14.28 -13.31
N PRO A 14 -46.13 -15.52 -13.17
CA PRO A 14 -45.76 -16.09 -11.88
C PRO A 14 -44.70 -15.23 -11.19
N ASN A 15 -44.87 -15.01 -9.89
CA ASN A 15 -43.87 -14.34 -9.09
C ASN A 15 -42.50 -15.02 -9.30
N PRO A 16 -41.44 -14.25 -9.50
CA PRO A 16 -40.09 -14.81 -9.58
C PRO A 16 -39.79 -15.63 -8.32
N PRO A 17 -39.08 -16.76 -8.45
CA PRO A 17 -38.69 -17.55 -7.29
C PRO A 17 -37.87 -16.66 -6.29
N PRO A 18 -37.98 -16.91 -4.98
CA PRO A 18 -37.22 -16.14 -4.00
C PRO A 18 -35.72 -16.26 -4.29
N PRO A 19 -34.95 -15.17 -4.08
CA PRO A 19 -33.51 -15.18 -4.33
C PRO A 19 -32.85 -16.30 -3.52
N ARG A 20 -31.88 -16.97 -4.14
CA ARG A 20 -31.09 -18.02 -3.48
C ARG A 20 -30.35 -17.40 -2.28
N THR A 21 -30.26 -18.12 -1.18
CA THR A 21 -29.45 -17.68 -0.03
C THR A 21 -27.95 -17.83 -0.38
N LEU A 22 -27.19 -16.77 -0.24
CA LEU A 22 -25.73 -16.79 -0.44
C LEU A 22 -25.05 -17.64 0.64
N ASN A 23 -24.15 -18.52 0.25
CA ASN A 23 -23.31 -19.27 1.18
C ASN A 23 -22.04 -18.45 1.53
N VAL A 24 -22.15 -17.56 2.51
CA VAL A 24 -21.06 -16.66 2.94
C VAL A 24 -19.84 -17.44 3.42
N ALA A 25 -20.03 -18.58 4.12
CA ALA A 25 -18.93 -19.40 4.60
C ALA A 25 -18.08 -19.97 3.43
N ALA A 26 -18.73 -20.40 2.34
CA ALA A 26 -18.03 -20.85 1.14
C ALA A 26 -17.28 -19.68 0.45
N GLU A 27 -17.87 -18.47 0.43
CA GLU A 27 -17.21 -17.29 -0.12
C GLU A 27 -16.00 -16.85 0.72
N ARG A 28 -16.09 -16.93 2.04
CA ARG A 28 -14.96 -16.68 2.94
C ARG A 28 -13.82 -17.69 2.71
N ALA A 29 -14.16 -19.00 2.64
CA ALA A 29 -13.17 -20.07 2.44
C ALA A 29 -12.32 -19.87 1.17
N ARG A 30 -12.89 -19.29 0.12
CA ARG A 30 -12.18 -19.00 -1.14
C ARG A 30 -11.60 -17.57 -1.22
N THR A 31 -11.70 -16.79 -0.12
CA THR A 31 -11.21 -15.41 -0.02
C THR A 31 -10.26 -15.27 1.16
N PRO A 32 -8.96 -15.61 1.02
CA PRO A 32 -8.02 -15.68 2.16
C PRO A 32 -7.94 -14.40 2.99
N GLY A 33 -8.07 -13.23 2.37
CA GLY A 33 -8.06 -11.93 3.05
C GLY A 33 -9.21 -11.75 4.05
N SER A 34 -10.32 -12.52 3.98
CA SER A 34 -11.43 -12.45 4.93
C SER A 34 -11.08 -13.03 6.31
N PHE A 35 -9.98 -13.77 6.44
CA PHE A 35 -9.48 -14.30 7.71
C PHE A 35 -8.45 -13.38 8.39
N THR A 36 -7.96 -12.36 7.69
CA THR A 36 -6.93 -11.45 8.21
C THR A 36 -7.50 -10.25 8.96
N GLY A 37 -8.81 -10.02 8.90
CA GLY A 37 -9.53 -8.91 9.52
C GLY A 37 -10.89 -8.70 8.86
N HIS A 38 -11.61 -7.68 9.32
CA HIS A 38 -12.94 -7.32 8.82
C HIS A 38 -12.82 -6.31 7.69
N HIS A 39 -13.00 -6.75 6.43
CA HIS A 39 -12.76 -5.92 5.26
C HIS A 39 -14.04 -5.22 4.79
N PHE A 40 -14.11 -3.90 4.94
CA PHE A 40 -15.21 -3.03 4.54
C PHE A 40 -14.81 -1.98 3.49
N ASN A 41 -13.85 -2.29 2.61
CA ASN A 41 -13.40 -1.35 1.58
C ASN A 41 -13.59 -1.87 0.16
N SER A 42 -14.65 -2.61 -0.11
CA SER A 42 -14.97 -3.15 -1.43
C SER A 42 -15.22 -2.08 -2.49
N ALA A 43 -15.79 -0.94 -2.09
CA ALA A 43 -15.93 0.26 -2.93
C ALA A 43 -14.57 0.90 -3.31
N GLY A 44 -13.50 0.60 -2.60
CA GLY A 44 -12.12 0.91 -2.96
C GLY A 44 -11.50 -0.20 -3.81
N ALA A 45 -11.31 -1.37 -3.19
CA ALA A 45 -10.87 -2.61 -3.85
C ALA A 45 -11.36 -3.80 -3.02
N ALA A 46 -12.13 -4.69 -3.60
CA ALA A 46 -12.59 -5.91 -2.95
C ALA A 46 -11.44 -6.92 -2.80
N LEU A 47 -11.61 -7.86 -1.87
CA LEU A 47 -10.71 -9.01 -1.74
C LEU A 47 -10.92 -9.97 -2.92
N LEU A 48 -9.83 -10.39 -3.53
CA LEU A 48 -9.85 -11.36 -4.62
C LEU A 48 -10.17 -12.77 -4.10
N ALA A 49 -10.90 -13.54 -4.90
CA ALA A 49 -11.03 -14.97 -4.68
C ALA A 49 -9.77 -15.71 -5.19
N ASN A 50 -9.46 -16.89 -4.61
CA ASN A 50 -8.34 -17.73 -5.03
C ASN A 50 -8.31 -17.97 -6.54
N GLY A 51 -9.44 -18.36 -7.15
CA GLY A 51 -9.51 -18.63 -8.59
C GLY A 51 -9.18 -17.42 -9.47
N THR A 52 -9.47 -16.20 -8.99
CA THR A 52 -9.06 -14.97 -9.69
C THR A 52 -7.54 -14.80 -9.64
N VAL A 53 -6.91 -15.05 -8.48
CA VAL A 53 -5.45 -14.95 -8.29
C VAL A 53 -4.73 -16.03 -9.10
N GLU A 54 -5.21 -17.27 -9.04
CA GLU A 54 -4.64 -18.41 -9.77
C GLU A 54 -4.68 -18.18 -11.29
N ALA A 55 -5.80 -17.69 -11.83
CA ALA A 55 -5.90 -17.39 -13.27
C ALA A 55 -4.86 -16.35 -13.74
N VAL A 56 -4.53 -15.37 -12.91
CA VAL A 56 -3.47 -14.38 -13.19
C VAL A 56 -2.10 -15.04 -13.17
N ILE A 57 -1.79 -15.78 -12.11
CA ILE A 57 -0.49 -16.42 -11.89
C ILE A 57 -0.21 -17.48 -12.98
N ASP A 58 -1.19 -18.29 -13.32
CA ASP A 58 -1.03 -19.37 -14.30
C ASP A 58 -0.74 -18.82 -15.70
N HIS A 59 -1.36 -17.70 -16.08
CA HIS A 59 -1.02 -17.08 -17.36
C HIS A 59 0.39 -16.48 -17.36
N LEU A 60 0.82 -15.81 -16.28
CA LEU A 60 2.20 -15.32 -16.16
C LEU A 60 3.23 -16.44 -16.20
N ARG A 61 2.92 -17.60 -15.60
CA ARG A 61 3.75 -18.80 -15.73
C ARG A 61 3.79 -19.32 -17.17
N ALA A 62 2.66 -19.33 -17.86
CA ALA A 62 2.61 -19.72 -19.27
C ALA A 62 3.44 -18.78 -20.15
N GLU A 63 3.40 -17.45 -19.92
CA GLU A 63 4.24 -16.48 -20.61
C GLU A 63 5.73 -16.74 -20.36
N SER A 64 6.13 -17.08 -19.13
CA SER A 64 7.51 -17.37 -18.79
C SER A 64 8.04 -18.67 -19.43
N LEU A 65 7.15 -19.61 -19.76
CA LEU A 65 7.51 -20.91 -20.34
C LEU A 65 7.50 -20.90 -21.88
N SER A 66 6.61 -20.14 -22.51
CA SER A 66 6.38 -20.22 -23.96
C SER A 66 6.51 -18.88 -24.70
N GLY A 67 6.69 -17.78 -23.97
CA GLY A 67 6.67 -16.43 -24.54
C GLY A 67 5.26 -15.82 -24.52
N GLY A 68 5.18 -14.48 -24.44
CA GLY A 68 3.92 -13.76 -24.26
C GLY A 68 2.92 -13.93 -25.41
N TYR A 69 3.39 -13.97 -26.66
CA TYR A 69 2.53 -14.16 -27.84
C TYR A 69 1.97 -15.58 -27.93
N GLU A 70 2.78 -16.58 -27.65
CA GLU A 70 2.40 -17.99 -27.65
C GLU A 70 1.41 -18.28 -26.52
N ALA A 71 1.68 -17.78 -25.32
CA ALA A 71 0.76 -17.89 -24.18
C ALA A 71 -0.59 -17.22 -24.48
N ALA A 72 -0.59 -16.01 -25.04
CA ALA A 72 -1.80 -15.29 -25.43
C ALA A 72 -2.59 -16.05 -26.51
N LYS A 73 -1.90 -16.64 -27.49
CA LYS A 73 -2.52 -17.48 -28.53
C LYS A 73 -3.20 -18.71 -27.94
N HIS A 74 -2.55 -19.39 -27.01
CA HIS A 74 -3.17 -20.54 -26.31
C HIS A 74 -4.35 -20.12 -25.44
N ALA A 75 -4.30 -18.96 -24.81
CA ALA A 75 -5.37 -18.42 -23.98
C ALA A 75 -6.48 -17.72 -24.77
N ALA A 76 -6.38 -17.60 -26.10
CA ALA A 76 -7.34 -16.85 -26.94
C ALA A 76 -8.81 -17.23 -26.68
N PRO A 77 -9.20 -18.53 -26.58
CA PRO A 77 -10.59 -18.88 -26.28
C PRO A 77 -11.06 -18.37 -24.90
N ALA A 78 -10.19 -18.40 -23.88
CA ALA A 78 -10.50 -17.90 -22.55
C ALA A 78 -10.57 -16.36 -22.53
N LEU A 79 -9.70 -15.68 -23.29
CA LEU A 79 -9.75 -14.22 -23.45
C LEU A 79 -11.02 -13.77 -24.17
N GLU A 80 -11.47 -14.47 -25.23
CA GLU A 80 -12.75 -14.17 -25.90
C GLU A 80 -13.95 -14.44 -24.97
N ALA A 81 -13.87 -15.44 -24.11
CA ALA A 81 -14.92 -15.69 -23.10
C ALA A 81 -15.08 -14.53 -22.11
N VAL A 82 -14.04 -13.73 -21.84
CA VAL A 82 -14.15 -12.52 -20.99
C VAL A 82 -15.12 -11.51 -21.63
N TYR A 83 -15.01 -11.29 -22.93
CA TYR A 83 -15.94 -10.39 -23.66
C TYR A 83 -17.37 -10.92 -23.64
N ALA A 84 -17.54 -12.21 -23.87
CA ALA A 84 -18.88 -12.84 -23.86
C ALA A 84 -19.56 -12.70 -22.49
N ARG A 85 -18.80 -12.97 -21.38
CA ARG A 85 -19.33 -12.83 -20.03
C ARG A 85 -19.59 -11.38 -19.65
N THR A 86 -18.76 -10.46 -20.15
CA THR A 86 -18.99 -9.02 -19.97
C THR A 86 -20.25 -8.58 -20.70
N ALA A 87 -20.44 -9.02 -21.94
CA ALA A 87 -21.65 -8.74 -22.71
C ALA A 87 -22.90 -9.27 -22.00
N GLU A 88 -22.87 -10.51 -21.52
CA GLU A 88 -23.95 -11.12 -20.75
C GLU A 88 -24.28 -10.33 -19.48
N LEU A 89 -23.26 -9.94 -18.70
CA LEU A 89 -23.41 -9.13 -17.48
C LEU A 89 -24.10 -7.79 -17.74
N LEU A 90 -23.80 -7.16 -18.89
CA LEU A 90 -24.27 -5.81 -19.21
C LEU A 90 -25.55 -5.78 -20.04
N GLY A 91 -26.07 -6.92 -20.46
CA GLY A 91 -27.18 -6.98 -21.48
C GLY A 91 -26.78 -6.33 -22.80
N ALA A 92 -25.50 -6.44 -23.18
CA ALA A 92 -24.91 -5.88 -24.38
C ALA A 92 -24.62 -6.98 -25.41
N ARG A 93 -24.33 -6.59 -26.66
CA ARG A 93 -23.81 -7.51 -27.67
C ARG A 93 -22.30 -7.64 -27.53
N LEU A 94 -21.75 -8.76 -28.01
CA LEU A 94 -20.33 -9.02 -27.98
C LEU A 94 -19.50 -7.90 -28.66
N GLU A 95 -19.97 -7.42 -29.80
CA GLU A 95 -19.34 -6.35 -30.57
C GLU A 95 -19.44 -4.96 -29.93
N GLU A 96 -20.27 -4.80 -28.89
CA GLU A 96 -20.45 -3.55 -28.16
C GLU A 96 -19.49 -3.41 -26.95
N VAL A 97 -18.68 -4.46 -26.64
CA VAL A 97 -17.82 -4.53 -25.46
C VAL A 97 -16.36 -4.32 -25.80
N ALA A 98 -15.69 -3.49 -25.01
CA ALA A 98 -14.24 -3.31 -24.97
C ALA A 98 -13.68 -3.52 -23.57
N LEU A 99 -12.49 -4.12 -23.46
CA LEU A 99 -11.75 -4.29 -22.22
C LEU A 99 -10.65 -3.23 -22.15
N VAL A 100 -10.73 -2.37 -21.14
CA VAL A 100 -9.81 -1.24 -20.94
C VAL A 100 -9.06 -1.38 -19.61
N GLU A 101 -8.05 -0.54 -19.37
CA GLU A 101 -7.16 -0.66 -18.21
C GLU A 101 -7.85 -0.18 -16.92
N SER A 102 -8.88 0.66 -17.04
CA SER A 102 -9.66 1.20 -15.92
C SER A 102 -10.95 1.86 -16.39
N ALA A 103 -11.89 2.09 -15.47
CA ALA A 103 -13.08 2.90 -15.77
C ALA A 103 -12.70 4.33 -16.22
N THR A 104 -11.64 4.92 -15.66
CA THR A 104 -11.15 6.26 -16.07
C THR A 104 -10.68 6.25 -17.52
N ALA A 105 -9.93 5.22 -17.97
CA ALA A 105 -9.50 5.09 -19.35
C ALA A 105 -10.72 4.90 -20.28
N GLY A 106 -11.70 4.08 -19.88
CA GLY A 106 -12.96 3.92 -20.60
C GLY A 106 -13.74 5.23 -20.71
N TRP A 107 -13.86 5.97 -19.62
CA TRP A 107 -14.49 7.29 -19.58
C TRP A 107 -13.83 8.26 -20.57
N GLN A 108 -12.51 8.43 -20.46
CA GLN A 108 -11.77 9.36 -21.32
C GLN A 108 -11.95 9.02 -22.81
N ARG A 109 -11.80 7.74 -23.17
CA ARG A 109 -11.99 7.29 -24.55
C ARG A 109 -13.42 7.50 -25.06
N ALA A 110 -14.43 7.24 -24.22
CA ALA A 110 -15.82 7.43 -24.55
C ALA A 110 -16.17 8.91 -24.78
N VAL A 111 -15.79 9.79 -23.85
CA VAL A 111 -16.10 11.22 -23.93
C VAL A 111 -15.29 11.91 -25.03
N SER A 112 -14.01 11.61 -25.21
CA SER A 112 -13.21 12.16 -26.32
C SER A 112 -13.76 11.74 -27.68
N ALA A 113 -14.29 10.51 -27.81
CA ALA A 113 -14.88 10.04 -29.05
C ALA A 113 -16.17 10.76 -29.44
N LEU A 114 -16.87 11.38 -28.50
CA LEU A 114 -18.06 12.21 -28.79
C LEU A 114 -17.70 13.51 -29.54
N ARG A 115 -16.41 13.93 -29.47
CA ARG A 115 -15.90 15.12 -30.16
C ARG A 115 -16.73 16.37 -29.86
N LEU A 116 -16.95 16.62 -28.56
CA LEU A 116 -17.71 17.76 -28.05
C LEU A 116 -17.14 19.08 -28.58
N ARG A 117 -18.01 20.00 -28.96
CA ARG A 117 -17.72 21.30 -29.60
C ARG A 117 -18.01 22.44 -28.63
N PRO A 118 -17.43 23.63 -28.86
CA PRO A 118 -17.79 24.83 -28.11
C PRO A 118 -19.32 25.07 -28.14
N GLY A 119 -19.92 25.25 -26.96
CA GLY A 119 -21.36 25.44 -26.79
C GLY A 119 -22.20 24.15 -26.66
N ASP A 120 -21.61 22.97 -26.87
CA ASP A 120 -22.30 21.72 -26.58
C ASP A 120 -22.57 21.61 -25.07
N ARG A 121 -23.80 21.22 -24.71
CA ARG A 121 -24.24 21.07 -23.32
C ARG A 121 -24.04 19.63 -22.85
N VAL A 122 -23.45 19.45 -21.67
CA VAL A 122 -23.33 18.17 -20.98
C VAL A 122 -24.11 18.27 -19.66
N LEU A 123 -25.17 17.47 -19.51
CA LEU A 123 -25.98 17.41 -18.29
C LEU A 123 -25.38 16.34 -17.36
N ALA A 124 -24.80 16.74 -16.24
CA ALA A 124 -24.08 15.87 -15.34
C ALA A 124 -24.75 15.78 -13.97
N ALA A 125 -24.96 14.56 -13.48
CA ALA A 125 -25.42 14.34 -12.11
C ALA A 125 -24.31 14.70 -11.10
N ARG A 126 -24.67 15.15 -9.89
CA ARG A 126 -23.73 15.46 -8.81
C ARG A 126 -23.02 14.24 -8.26
N SER A 127 -23.56 13.04 -8.49
CA SER A 127 -22.98 11.74 -8.14
C SER A 127 -21.66 11.42 -8.86
N SER A 128 -21.21 12.23 -9.82
CA SER A 128 -20.03 12.02 -10.64
C SER A 128 -18.74 11.82 -9.84
N TYR A 129 -17.93 10.85 -10.25
CA TYR A 129 -16.60 10.59 -9.66
C TYR A 129 -15.58 11.64 -10.07
N VAL A 130 -14.59 11.91 -9.21
CA VAL A 130 -13.58 12.96 -9.41
C VAL A 130 -12.90 12.94 -10.78
N SER A 131 -12.51 11.77 -11.30
CA SER A 131 -11.85 11.70 -12.63
C SER A 131 -12.78 12.12 -13.76
N SER A 132 -14.06 11.78 -13.69
CA SER A 132 -15.08 12.17 -14.64
C SER A 132 -15.37 13.66 -14.58
N ALA A 133 -15.54 14.19 -13.37
CA ALA A 133 -15.76 15.62 -13.14
C ALA A 133 -14.57 16.46 -13.63
N LEU A 134 -13.32 16.07 -13.31
CA LEU A 134 -12.13 16.78 -13.76
C LEU A 134 -11.99 16.77 -15.29
N HIS A 135 -12.34 15.66 -15.95
CA HIS A 135 -12.31 15.61 -17.41
C HIS A 135 -13.40 16.54 -18.01
N LEU A 136 -14.63 16.53 -17.48
CA LEU A 136 -15.67 17.45 -17.94
C LEU A 136 -15.27 18.92 -17.73
N LEU A 137 -14.73 19.28 -16.57
CA LEU A 137 -14.22 20.64 -16.31
C LEU A 137 -13.03 21.00 -17.21
N SER A 138 -12.21 20.02 -17.62
CA SER A 138 -11.13 20.24 -18.58
C SER A 138 -11.70 20.55 -19.98
N VAL A 139 -12.70 19.77 -20.48
CA VAL A 139 -13.34 20.06 -21.76
C VAL A 139 -14.15 21.37 -21.74
N GLU A 140 -14.74 21.74 -20.61
CA GLU A 140 -15.38 23.04 -20.43
C GLU A 140 -14.37 24.18 -20.62
N ARG A 141 -13.25 24.11 -19.86
CA ARG A 141 -12.19 25.12 -19.90
C ARG A 141 -11.49 25.20 -21.26
N ASP A 142 -11.14 24.05 -21.86
CA ASP A 142 -10.21 23.99 -22.99
C ASP A 142 -10.95 23.98 -24.34
N HIS A 143 -12.22 23.54 -24.34
CA HIS A 143 -13.03 23.38 -25.58
C HIS A 143 -14.33 24.19 -25.57
N GLY A 144 -14.64 24.93 -24.47
CA GLY A 144 -15.83 25.76 -24.40
C GLY A 144 -17.14 24.94 -24.36
N VAL A 145 -17.11 23.72 -23.89
CA VAL A 145 -18.29 22.91 -23.59
C VAL A 145 -18.99 23.47 -22.36
N LEU A 146 -20.32 23.36 -22.27
CA LEU A 146 -21.11 23.85 -21.14
C LEU A 146 -21.48 22.66 -20.24
N VAL A 147 -20.90 22.57 -19.04
CA VAL A 147 -21.21 21.52 -18.06
C VAL A 147 -22.29 22.01 -17.10
N GLU A 148 -23.48 21.45 -17.20
CA GLU A 148 -24.63 21.79 -16.36
C GLU A 148 -24.83 20.71 -15.30
N LEU A 149 -24.69 21.12 -14.02
CA LEU A 149 -24.93 20.21 -12.89
C LEU A 149 -26.42 20.14 -12.58
N LEU A 150 -26.97 18.93 -12.67
CA LEU A 150 -28.36 18.67 -12.34
C LEU A 150 -28.58 18.81 -10.82
N PRO A 151 -29.68 19.43 -10.38
CA PRO A 151 -30.03 19.45 -8.97
C PRO A 151 -30.44 18.04 -8.48
N ASN A 152 -30.34 17.82 -7.18
CA ASN A 152 -30.85 16.62 -6.53
C ASN A 152 -32.26 16.88 -5.96
N GLY A 153 -33.09 15.85 -6.03
CA GLY A 153 -34.39 15.82 -5.33
C GLY A 153 -34.23 15.66 -3.82
N PRO A 154 -35.34 15.66 -3.07
CA PRO A 154 -35.31 15.53 -1.60
C PRO A 154 -34.78 14.18 -1.10
N ASP A 155 -34.76 13.16 -1.94
CA ASP A 155 -34.21 11.85 -1.65
C ASP A 155 -32.68 11.75 -1.89
N GLY A 156 -32.09 12.82 -2.44
CA GLY A 156 -30.66 12.94 -2.73
C GLY A 156 -30.25 12.44 -4.13
N ALA A 157 -31.14 11.81 -4.88
CA ALA A 157 -30.92 11.41 -6.26
C ALA A 157 -31.15 12.60 -7.23
N VAL A 158 -30.76 12.41 -8.49
CA VAL A 158 -31.04 13.40 -9.55
C VAL A 158 -32.53 13.73 -9.61
N ASP A 159 -32.85 15.03 -9.63
CA ASP A 159 -34.19 15.51 -9.84
C ASP A 159 -34.57 15.30 -11.31
N LEU A 160 -35.50 14.35 -11.54
CA LEU A 160 -35.93 13.96 -12.88
C LEU A 160 -36.77 15.05 -13.58
N GLU A 161 -37.50 15.88 -12.84
CA GLU A 161 -38.23 17.00 -13.42
C GLU A 161 -37.29 18.10 -13.90
N ALA A 162 -36.22 18.36 -13.13
CA ALA A 162 -35.16 19.28 -13.52
C ALA A 162 -34.36 18.74 -14.73
N LEU A 163 -34.07 17.43 -14.78
CA LEU A 163 -33.43 16.81 -15.95
C LEU A 163 -34.32 16.98 -17.20
N GLU A 164 -35.61 16.70 -17.09
CA GLU A 164 -36.54 16.85 -18.22
C GLU A 164 -36.64 18.31 -18.67
N ALA A 165 -36.69 19.25 -17.72
CA ALA A 165 -36.67 20.67 -18.04
C ALA A 165 -35.38 21.11 -18.75
N ALA A 166 -34.22 20.63 -18.31
CA ALA A 166 -32.94 20.92 -18.94
C ALA A 166 -32.84 20.35 -20.36
N LEU A 167 -33.41 19.15 -20.59
CA LEU A 167 -33.48 18.52 -21.91
C LEU A 167 -34.41 19.28 -22.87
N ARG A 168 -35.54 19.84 -22.36
CA ARG A 168 -36.44 20.67 -23.13
C ARG A 168 -35.90 22.07 -23.42
N ALA A 169 -35.01 22.59 -22.58
CA ALA A 169 -34.47 23.95 -22.73
C ALA A 169 -33.56 24.09 -23.99
N GLY A 170 -33.08 23.03 -24.54
CA GLY A 170 -32.26 23.00 -25.76
C GLY A 170 -31.49 21.70 -25.96
N PRO A 171 -30.82 21.53 -27.12
CA PRO A 171 -30.09 20.31 -27.42
C PRO A 171 -28.97 20.10 -26.39
N ALA A 172 -28.83 18.86 -25.91
CA ALA A 172 -27.71 18.41 -25.11
C ALA A 172 -26.90 17.37 -25.90
N ALA A 173 -25.59 17.36 -25.71
CA ALA A 173 -24.69 16.42 -26.38
C ALA A 173 -24.50 15.12 -25.58
N LEU A 174 -24.69 15.19 -24.24
CA LEU A 174 -24.50 14.07 -23.33
C LEU A 174 -25.31 14.28 -22.05
N VAL A 175 -25.93 13.20 -21.55
CA VAL A 175 -26.34 13.06 -20.14
C VAL A 175 -25.40 12.09 -19.47
N THR A 176 -24.97 12.35 -18.22
CA THR A 176 -24.12 11.42 -17.49
C THR A 176 -24.43 11.39 -16.00
N ALA A 177 -24.34 10.20 -15.40
CA ALA A 177 -24.48 9.95 -13.99
C ALA A 177 -23.59 8.79 -13.52
N ALA A 178 -23.11 8.84 -12.29
CA ALA A 178 -22.61 7.64 -11.62
C ALA A 178 -23.80 6.90 -11.00
N HIS A 179 -24.01 5.64 -11.36
CA HIS A 179 -25.13 4.84 -10.86
C HIS A 179 -25.14 4.75 -9.33
N VAL A 180 -23.95 4.58 -8.72
CA VAL A 180 -23.69 4.65 -7.29
C VAL A 180 -22.46 5.53 -7.07
N PRO A 181 -22.54 6.65 -6.33
CA PRO A 181 -21.41 7.52 -6.08
C PRO A 181 -20.39 6.87 -5.14
N THR A 182 -19.17 7.42 -5.11
CA THR A 182 -18.14 6.96 -4.17
C THR A 182 -18.38 7.49 -2.75
N SER A 183 -19.22 8.49 -2.58
CA SER A 183 -19.44 9.29 -1.36
C SER A 183 -20.65 8.85 -0.54
N SER A 184 -21.40 7.85 -1.00
CA SER A 184 -22.59 7.32 -0.29
C SER A 184 -23.12 6.04 -0.92
N GLY A 185 -24.11 5.44 -0.26
CA GLY A 185 -24.86 4.30 -0.77
C GLY A 185 -26.05 4.68 -1.68
N LEU A 186 -26.14 5.95 -2.12
CA LEU A 186 -27.15 6.43 -3.08
C LEU A 186 -27.18 5.53 -4.32
N VAL A 187 -28.38 5.24 -4.80
CA VAL A 187 -28.58 4.59 -6.10
C VAL A 187 -29.34 5.55 -6.98
N GLU A 188 -28.70 6.08 -8.00
CA GLU A 188 -29.37 6.98 -8.97
C GLU A 188 -30.44 6.21 -9.76
N PRO A 189 -31.56 6.85 -10.10
CA PRO A 189 -32.64 6.23 -10.89
C PRO A 189 -32.26 6.10 -12.38
N ALA A 190 -31.19 5.32 -12.66
CA ALA A 190 -30.55 5.25 -13.95
C ALA A 190 -31.52 4.92 -15.10
N ALA A 191 -32.51 4.05 -14.88
CA ALA A 191 -33.49 3.71 -15.91
C ALA A 191 -34.44 4.88 -16.24
N ALA A 192 -34.80 5.70 -15.24
CA ALA A 192 -35.60 6.90 -15.48
C ALA A 192 -34.80 7.99 -16.20
N ILE A 193 -33.53 8.16 -15.83
CA ILE A 193 -32.58 9.06 -16.53
C ILE A 193 -32.43 8.61 -17.99
N GLY A 194 -32.20 7.32 -18.23
CA GLY A 194 -32.07 6.77 -19.58
C GLY A 194 -33.33 6.90 -20.44
N ALA A 195 -34.50 6.72 -19.83
CA ALA A 195 -35.77 6.91 -20.52
C ALA A 195 -35.97 8.38 -20.99
N LEU A 196 -35.63 9.35 -20.12
CA LEU A 196 -35.66 10.78 -20.46
C LEU A 196 -34.64 11.12 -21.54
N ALA A 197 -33.40 10.67 -21.41
CA ALA A 197 -32.34 10.88 -22.41
C ALA A 197 -32.74 10.30 -23.77
N THR A 198 -33.27 9.06 -23.82
CA THR A 198 -33.74 8.39 -25.03
C THR A 198 -34.89 9.16 -25.67
N ALA A 199 -35.88 9.62 -24.89
CA ALA A 199 -37.02 10.39 -25.37
C ALA A 199 -36.62 11.70 -26.06
N HIS A 200 -35.49 12.26 -25.66
CA HIS A 200 -34.93 13.49 -26.26
C HIS A 200 -33.78 13.22 -27.25
N GLY A 201 -33.46 11.94 -27.53
CA GLY A 201 -32.42 11.56 -28.49
C GLY A 201 -31.00 11.97 -28.05
N VAL A 202 -30.75 12.12 -26.76
CA VAL A 202 -29.47 12.51 -26.16
C VAL A 202 -28.74 11.25 -25.68
N PRO A 203 -27.46 11.03 -26.02
CA PRO A 203 -26.69 9.91 -25.50
C PRO A 203 -26.60 9.94 -23.97
N PHE A 204 -26.75 8.77 -23.35
CA PHE A 204 -26.58 8.61 -21.91
C PHE A 204 -25.35 7.75 -21.58
N LEU A 205 -24.38 8.32 -20.84
CA LEU A 205 -23.21 7.61 -20.29
C LEU A 205 -23.43 7.31 -18.82
N LEU A 206 -23.48 6.01 -18.51
CA LEU A 206 -23.59 5.53 -17.13
C LEU A 206 -22.22 5.11 -16.59
N ASP A 207 -21.78 5.73 -15.50
CA ASP A 207 -20.66 5.23 -14.71
C ASP A 207 -21.16 4.15 -13.72
N ALA A 208 -21.04 2.89 -14.13
CA ALA A 208 -21.41 1.72 -13.36
C ALA A 208 -20.25 1.17 -12.48
N THR A 209 -19.22 1.95 -12.28
CA THR A 209 -17.99 1.54 -11.58
C THR A 209 -18.24 1.01 -10.16
N GLN A 210 -19.23 1.54 -9.46
CA GLN A 210 -19.61 1.04 -8.14
C GLN A 210 -20.76 0.03 -8.22
N SER A 211 -21.64 0.10 -9.20
CA SER A 211 -22.83 -0.75 -9.25
C SER A 211 -22.58 -2.14 -9.84
N LEU A 212 -21.63 -2.30 -10.78
CA LEU A 212 -21.31 -3.61 -11.35
C LEU A 212 -20.81 -4.58 -10.27
N GLY A 213 -21.51 -5.69 -10.14
CA GLY A 213 -21.21 -6.73 -9.14
C GLY A 213 -21.93 -6.56 -7.80
N GLN A 214 -22.61 -5.42 -7.56
CA GLN A 214 -23.51 -5.26 -6.40
C GLN A 214 -24.97 -5.08 -6.78
N LEU A 215 -25.27 -4.58 -7.96
CA LEU A 215 -26.62 -4.36 -8.46
C LEU A 215 -26.78 -4.96 -9.85
N PRO A 216 -27.99 -5.39 -10.25
CA PRO A 216 -28.30 -5.69 -11.63
C PRO A 216 -28.09 -4.46 -12.53
N VAL A 217 -27.30 -4.60 -13.59
CA VAL A 217 -27.01 -3.52 -14.53
C VAL A 217 -27.17 -4.07 -15.94
N ASP A 218 -28.29 -3.73 -16.58
CA ASP A 218 -28.61 -4.11 -17.96
C ASP A 218 -28.78 -2.84 -18.79
N MET A 219 -27.92 -2.66 -19.78
CA MET A 219 -27.91 -1.46 -20.64
C MET A 219 -29.23 -1.26 -21.38
N GLY A 220 -29.94 -2.37 -21.73
CA GLY A 220 -31.25 -2.34 -22.41
C GLY A 220 -32.33 -1.77 -21.52
N THR A 221 -32.44 -2.27 -20.31
CA THR A 221 -33.41 -1.84 -19.32
C THR A 221 -33.14 -0.41 -18.84
N ILE A 222 -31.87 -0.06 -18.66
CA ILE A 222 -31.45 1.28 -18.23
C ILE A 222 -31.59 2.30 -19.36
N GLY A 223 -31.43 1.90 -20.61
CA GLY A 223 -31.48 2.80 -21.77
C GLY A 223 -30.20 3.67 -21.90
N CYS A 224 -29.05 3.20 -21.40
CA CYS A 224 -27.80 3.90 -21.60
C CYS A 224 -27.11 3.49 -22.90
N ASP A 225 -26.43 4.44 -23.55
CA ASP A 225 -25.72 4.24 -24.81
C ASP A 225 -24.25 3.91 -24.58
N LEU A 226 -23.69 4.40 -23.46
CA LEU A 226 -22.33 4.19 -23.03
C LEU A 226 -22.34 3.75 -21.58
N LEU A 227 -21.49 2.77 -21.25
CA LEU A 227 -21.32 2.28 -19.90
C LEU A 227 -19.84 2.04 -19.60
N ILE A 228 -19.40 2.49 -18.44
CA ILE A 228 -18.05 2.20 -17.95
C ILE A 228 -18.09 1.44 -16.62
N GLY A 229 -17.04 0.64 -16.38
CA GLY A 229 -16.87 -0.09 -15.13
C GLY A 229 -15.43 -0.46 -14.85
N THR A 230 -15.17 -1.02 -13.66
CA THR A 230 -13.83 -1.47 -13.23
C THR A 230 -13.89 -2.82 -12.56
N GLY A 231 -12.88 -3.68 -12.80
CA GLY A 231 -12.84 -5.03 -12.26
C GLY A 231 -12.61 -5.09 -10.74
N ARG A 232 -11.78 -4.22 -10.17
CA ARG A 232 -11.24 -4.32 -8.80
C ARG A 232 -12.20 -4.06 -7.64
N LYS A 233 -13.40 -3.57 -7.93
CA LYS A 233 -14.41 -3.25 -6.90
C LYS A 233 -15.37 -4.44 -6.71
N PHE A 234 -16.66 -4.21 -6.85
CA PHE A 234 -17.65 -5.25 -6.58
C PHE A 234 -17.64 -6.42 -7.58
N LEU A 235 -16.90 -6.32 -8.71
CA LEU A 235 -16.62 -7.46 -9.57
C LEU A 235 -15.54 -8.41 -9.01
N ARG A 236 -14.75 -8.01 -8.00
CA ARG A 236 -13.64 -8.80 -7.42
C ARG A 236 -12.57 -9.23 -8.43
N GLY A 237 -12.44 -8.49 -9.52
CA GLY A 237 -11.40 -8.69 -10.54
C GLY A 237 -10.09 -7.97 -10.17
N PRO A 238 -9.00 -8.23 -10.88
CA PRO A 238 -7.71 -7.58 -10.65
C PRO A 238 -7.74 -6.07 -10.89
N ARG A 239 -6.83 -5.33 -10.24
CA ARG A 239 -6.52 -3.95 -10.61
C ARG A 239 -5.94 -3.93 -12.03
N GLY A 240 -6.11 -2.81 -12.74
CA GLY A 240 -5.67 -2.73 -14.14
C GLY A 240 -6.66 -3.33 -15.13
N THR A 241 -7.91 -3.58 -14.70
CA THR A 241 -9.00 -4.02 -15.57
C THR A 241 -10.19 -3.08 -15.48
N GLY A 242 -10.77 -2.76 -16.63
CA GLY A 242 -11.97 -1.94 -16.79
C GLY A 242 -12.81 -2.43 -17.97
N LEU A 243 -14.04 -1.97 -18.01
CA LEU A 243 -15.04 -2.29 -19.01
C LEU A 243 -15.53 -1.00 -19.66
N LEU A 244 -15.69 -1.01 -20.97
CA LEU A 244 -16.40 -0.01 -21.74
C LEU A 244 -17.39 -0.74 -22.64
N ALA A 245 -18.67 -0.36 -22.57
CA ALA A 245 -19.67 -0.83 -23.53
C ALA A 245 -20.25 0.37 -24.28
N VAL A 246 -20.44 0.22 -25.59
CA VAL A 246 -20.96 1.24 -26.50
C VAL A 246 -22.04 0.62 -27.39
N ARG A 247 -23.27 1.11 -27.26
CA ARG A 247 -24.38 0.64 -28.07
C ARG A 247 -24.11 0.83 -29.56
N ARG A 248 -24.49 -0.16 -30.36
CA ARG A 248 -24.25 -0.22 -31.82
C ARG A 248 -24.62 1.07 -32.54
N PRO A 249 -25.80 1.69 -32.37
CA PRO A 249 -26.15 2.91 -33.08
C PRO A 249 -25.22 4.09 -32.81
N LEU A 250 -24.67 4.15 -31.61
CA LEU A 250 -23.69 5.18 -31.24
C LEU A 250 -22.29 4.77 -31.70
N LEU A 251 -21.91 3.50 -31.54
CA LEU A 251 -20.62 2.95 -31.95
C LEU A 251 -20.30 3.23 -33.42
N ASP A 252 -21.30 3.13 -34.29
CA ASP A 252 -21.13 3.40 -35.74
C ASP A 252 -20.76 4.86 -36.03
N ARG A 253 -20.99 5.77 -35.09
CA ARG A 253 -20.73 7.21 -35.20
C ARG A 253 -19.46 7.66 -34.46
N LEU A 254 -18.93 6.82 -33.56
CA LEU A 254 -17.80 7.15 -32.71
C LEU A 254 -16.49 6.60 -33.30
N ALA A 255 -15.44 7.41 -33.16
CA ALA A 255 -14.06 7.00 -33.44
C ALA A 255 -13.16 7.41 -32.28
N PRO A 256 -12.22 6.55 -31.87
CA PRO A 256 -11.24 6.93 -30.85
C PRO A 256 -10.45 8.15 -31.31
N GLU A 257 -10.00 8.95 -30.39
CA GLU A 257 -9.16 10.13 -30.68
C GLU A 257 -7.83 9.71 -31.33
N ALA A 258 -7.22 8.64 -30.79
CA ALA A 258 -6.02 8.02 -31.33
C ALA A 258 -6.30 6.52 -31.56
N PRO A 259 -6.46 6.07 -32.81
CA PRO A 259 -6.62 4.66 -33.13
C PRO A 259 -5.30 3.91 -32.90
N ASP A 260 -5.40 2.70 -32.39
CA ASP A 260 -4.30 1.76 -32.18
C ASP A 260 -4.43 0.54 -33.12
N VAL A 261 -3.37 -0.22 -33.30
CA VAL A 261 -3.37 -1.42 -34.17
C VAL A 261 -4.39 -2.48 -33.73
N ARG A 262 -4.83 -2.49 -32.49
CA ARG A 262 -5.92 -3.35 -32.01
C ARG A 262 -7.27 -2.89 -32.58
N GLY A 263 -7.47 -1.59 -32.66
CA GLY A 263 -8.73 -0.94 -33.05
C GLY A 263 -8.81 -0.50 -34.50
N ALA A 264 -7.71 -0.59 -35.27
CA ALA A 264 -7.67 -0.15 -36.67
C ALA A 264 -6.73 -1.01 -37.51
N ARG A 265 -7.01 -1.11 -38.79
CA ARG A 265 -6.16 -1.74 -39.81
C ARG A 265 -5.53 -0.66 -40.68
N TRP A 266 -4.22 -0.64 -40.78
CA TRP A 266 -3.51 0.22 -41.72
C TRP A 266 -3.62 -0.37 -43.13
N THR A 267 -4.39 0.25 -44.02
CA THR A 267 -4.76 -0.28 -45.29
C THR A 267 -3.90 0.21 -46.48
N ALA A 268 -3.27 1.40 -46.33
CA ALA A 268 -2.34 1.94 -47.28
C ALA A 268 -1.45 3.02 -46.58
N GLU A 269 -0.42 3.53 -47.27
CA GLU A 269 0.54 4.48 -46.72
C GLU A 269 -0.09 5.60 -45.87
N ARG A 270 -1.27 6.11 -46.29
CA ARG A 270 -2.00 7.21 -45.66
C ARG A 270 -3.44 6.88 -45.35
N SER A 271 -3.80 5.58 -45.28
CA SER A 271 -5.20 5.13 -45.11
C SER A 271 -5.28 4.04 -44.06
N TRP A 272 -6.26 4.12 -43.22
CA TRP A 272 -6.60 3.11 -42.21
C TRP A 272 -8.12 2.99 -42.08
N GLU A 273 -8.57 1.88 -41.54
CA GLU A 273 -9.97 1.58 -41.27
C GLU A 273 -10.14 1.09 -39.86
N LEU A 274 -11.17 1.60 -39.16
CA LEU A 274 -11.52 1.10 -37.83
C LEU A 274 -12.08 -0.30 -37.90
N VAL A 275 -11.79 -1.13 -36.88
CA VAL A 275 -12.52 -2.36 -36.67
C VAL A 275 -13.99 -2.03 -36.38
N PRO A 276 -14.94 -2.91 -36.81
CA PRO A 276 -16.37 -2.59 -36.72
C PRO A 276 -16.97 -2.68 -35.31
N ASP A 277 -16.23 -3.22 -34.33
CA ASP A 277 -16.66 -3.47 -32.97
C ASP A 277 -16.04 -2.47 -31.95
N ALA A 278 -16.45 -2.56 -30.70
CA ALA A 278 -15.94 -1.69 -29.62
C ALA A 278 -14.47 -1.92 -29.29
N LYS A 279 -13.85 -2.98 -29.79
CA LYS A 279 -12.40 -3.19 -29.68
C LYS A 279 -11.60 -2.06 -30.33
N ARG A 280 -12.25 -1.18 -31.15
CA ARG A 280 -11.65 0.09 -31.60
C ARG A 280 -11.18 1.01 -30.49
N PHE A 281 -11.70 0.84 -29.27
CA PHE A 281 -11.30 1.60 -28.07
C PHE A 281 -10.22 0.90 -27.24
N GLU A 282 -9.73 -0.27 -27.65
CA GLU A 282 -8.67 -1.01 -26.98
C GLU A 282 -7.29 -0.66 -27.52
N LEU A 283 -6.26 -0.97 -26.73
CA LEU A 283 -4.86 -0.97 -27.15
C LEU A 283 -4.39 -2.40 -27.44
N TRP A 284 -3.43 -2.55 -28.33
CA TRP A 284 -2.79 -3.82 -28.64
C TRP A 284 -2.08 -4.37 -27.41
N GLU A 285 -1.27 -3.53 -26.79
CA GLU A 285 -0.58 -3.91 -25.55
C GLU A 285 -1.57 -3.97 -24.40
N ALA A 286 -1.79 -5.15 -23.88
CA ALA A 286 -2.76 -5.42 -22.85
C ALA A 286 -2.28 -6.51 -21.90
N ALA A 287 -2.58 -6.35 -20.61
CA ALA A 287 -2.25 -7.34 -19.58
C ALA A 287 -3.19 -8.55 -19.66
N HIS A 288 -2.87 -9.55 -20.49
CA HIS A 288 -3.70 -10.73 -20.71
C HIS A 288 -3.93 -11.52 -19.42
N ALA A 289 -2.93 -11.66 -18.57
CA ALA A 289 -3.06 -12.27 -17.24
C ALA A 289 -4.16 -11.62 -16.41
N LEU A 290 -4.21 -10.29 -16.35
CA LEU A 290 -5.24 -9.56 -15.60
C LEU A 290 -6.63 -9.70 -16.25
N ARG A 291 -6.72 -9.75 -17.59
CA ARG A 291 -7.97 -10.01 -18.30
C ARG A 291 -8.52 -11.41 -17.99
N LEU A 292 -7.66 -12.42 -17.91
CA LEU A 292 -8.06 -13.79 -17.52
C LEU A 292 -8.52 -13.85 -16.06
N GLY A 293 -7.82 -13.14 -15.15
CA GLY A 293 -8.29 -12.97 -13.78
C GLY A 293 -9.67 -12.29 -13.70
N LEU A 294 -9.92 -11.28 -14.53
CA LEU A 294 -11.25 -10.67 -14.65
C LEU A 294 -12.28 -11.69 -15.15
N GLY A 295 -11.92 -12.53 -16.12
CA GLY A 295 -12.77 -13.60 -16.62
C GLY A 295 -13.17 -14.62 -15.55
N ALA A 296 -12.23 -15.00 -14.68
CA ALA A 296 -12.51 -15.86 -13.52
C ALA A 296 -13.48 -15.17 -12.55
N ALA A 297 -13.27 -13.89 -12.24
CA ALA A 297 -14.16 -13.11 -11.35
C ALA A 297 -15.58 -12.96 -11.94
N LEU A 298 -15.72 -12.74 -13.25
CA LEU A 298 -17.02 -12.70 -13.92
C LEU A 298 -17.72 -14.07 -13.93
N THR A 299 -16.97 -15.16 -14.01
CA THR A 299 -17.51 -16.53 -13.89
C THR A 299 -18.07 -16.76 -12.49
N ASP A 300 -17.34 -16.34 -11.48
CA ASP A 300 -17.79 -16.42 -10.09
C ASP A 300 -19.07 -15.60 -9.86
N LEU A 301 -19.09 -14.37 -10.37
CA LEU A 301 -20.26 -13.50 -10.29
C LEU A 301 -21.51 -14.15 -10.94
N ALA A 302 -21.36 -14.70 -12.14
CA ALA A 302 -22.45 -15.40 -12.84
C ALA A 302 -22.93 -16.64 -12.08
N THR A 303 -22.01 -17.38 -11.43
CA THR A 303 -22.34 -18.57 -10.63
C THR A 303 -23.14 -18.20 -9.38
N LEU A 304 -22.79 -17.12 -8.70
CA LEU A 304 -23.48 -16.60 -7.51
C LEU A 304 -24.84 -15.99 -7.87
N GLY A 305 -24.93 -15.35 -9.03
CA GLY A 305 -26.07 -14.59 -9.50
C GLY A 305 -26.14 -13.18 -8.92
N VAL A 306 -26.21 -12.17 -9.78
CA VAL A 306 -26.19 -10.76 -9.36
C VAL A 306 -27.34 -10.41 -8.41
N ASP A 307 -28.54 -10.96 -8.64
CA ASP A 307 -29.71 -10.70 -7.78
C ASP A 307 -29.51 -11.25 -6.37
N THR A 308 -28.90 -12.45 -6.24
CA THR A 308 -28.54 -13.05 -4.95
C THR A 308 -27.53 -12.17 -4.20
N ILE A 309 -26.52 -11.70 -4.91
CA ILE A 309 -25.51 -10.79 -4.35
C ILE A 309 -26.16 -9.46 -3.93
N ALA A 310 -26.96 -8.83 -4.79
CA ALA A 310 -27.64 -7.58 -4.52
C ALA A 310 -28.50 -7.66 -3.26
N HIS A 311 -29.31 -8.72 -3.13
CA HIS A 311 -30.13 -8.93 -1.94
C HIS A 311 -29.31 -9.08 -0.66
N HIS A 312 -28.25 -9.87 -0.70
CA HIS A 312 -27.34 -10.05 0.44
C HIS A 312 -26.68 -8.74 0.86
N LEU A 313 -26.10 -8.01 -0.09
CA LEU A 313 -25.40 -6.74 0.18
C LEU A 313 -26.36 -5.66 0.70
N ALA A 314 -27.57 -5.55 0.10
CA ALA A 314 -28.58 -4.60 0.56
C ALA A 314 -29.00 -4.91 2.01
N THR A 315 -29.18 -6.17 2.37
CA THR A 315 -29.52 -6.61 3.73
C THR A 315 -28.44 -6.24 4.74
N LEU A 316 -27.17 -6.54 4.43
CA LEU A 316 -26.03 -6.18 5.31
C LEU A 316 -25.88 -4.67 5.44
N ALA A 317 -25.96 -3.92 4.33
CA ALA A 317 -25.81 -2.48 4.35
C ALA A 317 -26.94 -1.78 5.11
N ALA A 318 -28.18 -2.24 4.96
CA ALA A 318 -29.31 -1.72 5.74
C ALA A 318 -29.12 -1.97 7.25
N SER A 319 -28.78 -3.19 7.64
CA SER A 319 -28.46 -3.54 9.03
C SER A 319 -27.33 -2.67 9.59
N LEU A 320 -26.27 -2.43 8.80
CA LEU A 320 -25.14 -1.59 9.21
C LEU A 320 -25.57 -0.12 9.41
N ARG A 321 -26.38 0.46 8.50
CA ARG A 321 -26.94 1.81 8.65
C ARG A 321 -27.76 1.97 9.93
N ASP A 322 -28.67 1.03 10.18
CA ASP A 322 -29.54 1.04 11.36
C ASP A 322 -28.71 0.98 12.65
N ARG A 323 -27.73 0.09 12.69
CA ARG A 323 -26.89 -0.13 13.87
C ARG A 323 -25.95 1.03 14.16
N LEU A 324 -25.36 1.65 13.13
CA LEU A 324 -24.53 2.85 13.27
C LEU A 324 -25.38 4.05 13.71
N SER A 325 -26.58 4.23 13.13
CA SER A 325 -27.49 5.31 13.50
C SER A 325 -27.99 5.22 14.96
N ALA A 326 -27.98 4.02 15.55
CA ALA A 326 -28.34 3.80 16.94
C ALA A 326 -27.23 4.19 17.94
N LEU A 327 -26.00 4.48 17.48
CA LEU A 327 -24.89 4.85 18.35
C LEU A 327 -24.91 6.37 18.62
N PRO A 328 -24.84 6.78 19.91
CA PRO A 328 -24.75 8.21 20.24
C PRO A 328 -23.53 8.88 19.62
N GLY A 329 -23.68 10.06 19.04
CA GLY A 329 -22.58 10.80 18.41
C GLY A 329 -22.10 10.23 17.07
N VAL A 330 -22.81 9.26 16.48
CA VAL A 330 -22.59 8.75 15.14
C VAL A 330 -23.72 9.22 14.23
N GLN A 331 -23.37 9.87 13.12
CA GLN A 331 -24.32 10.29 12.10
C GLN A 331 -24.05 9.53 10.81
N VAL A 332 -25.01 8.71 10.36
CA VAL A 332 -25.01 8.16 9.00
C VAL A 332 -25.31 9.30 8.02
N THR A 333 -24.41 9.45 7.04
CA THR A 333 -24.48 10.57 6.08
C THR A 333 -25.06 10.16 4.73
N ASP A 334 -25.52 8.93 4.59
CA ASP A 334 -26.14 8.46 3.35
C ASP A 334 -27.44 9.21 3.05
N PRO A 335 -27.74 9.61 1.79
CA PRO A 335 -29.04 10.17 1.39
C PRO A 335 -30.20 9.17 1.54
N PRO A 336 -31.47 9.63 1.60
CA PRO A 336 -32.63 8.73 1.74
C PRO A 336 -32.76 7.65 0.64
N ALA A 337 -32.38 7.95 -0.62
CA ALA A 337 -32.42 6.98 -1.72
C ALA A 337 -31.25 5.97 -1.69
N SER A 338 -30.62 5.74 -0.53
CA SER A 338 -29.48 4.83 -0.41
C SER A 338 -29.90 3.39 -0.24
N GLY A 339 -29.68 2.59 -1.28
CA GLY A 339 -29.92 1.14 -1.34
C GLY A 339 -28.67 0.31 -1.66
N GLY A 340 -27.54 0.96 -1.93
CA GLY A 340 -26.28 0.29 -2.28
C GLY A 340 -25.50 -0.28 -1.07
N ALA A 341 -24.49 -1.07 -1.38
CA ALA A 341 -23.61 -1.75 -0.42
C ALA A 341 -22.62 -0.80 0.31
N ILE A 342 -22.63 0.48 0.00
CA ILE A 342 -21.80 1.51 0.62
C ILE A 342 -22.58 2.16 1.74
N VAL A 343 -21.94 2.34 2.90
CA VAL A 343 -22.48 3.04 4.06
C VAL A 343 -21.49 4.11 4.49
N THR A 344 -21.96 5.36 4.62
CA THR A 344 -21.08 6.47 5.03
C THR A 344 -21.57 7.10 6.33
N PHE A 345 -20.62 7.47 7.19
CA PHE A 345 -20.93 8.07 8.49
C PHE A 345 -19.82 9.01 8.95
N VAL A 346 -20.13 9.82 9.93
CA VAL A 346 -19.19 10.65 10.70
C VAL A 346 -19.40 10.40 12.19
N ILE A 347 -18.39 10.70 13.00
CA ILE A 347 -18.45 10.66 14.46
C ILE A 347 -18.22 12.09 14.96
N ASP A 348 -19.12 12.59 15.81
CA ASP A 348 -19.05 13.93 16.35
C ASP A 348 -17.71 14.21 17.00
N GLY A 349 -17.06 15.30 16.59
CA GLY A 349 -15.77 15.74 17.12
C GLY A 349 -14.56 14.94 16.67
N LEU A 350 -14.71 13.96 15.76
CA LEU A 350 -13.58 13.18 15.20
C LEU A 350 -13.40 13.38 13.69
N ASP A 351 -12.16 13.56 13.27
CA ASP A 351 -11.80 13.50 11.84
C ASP A 351 -11.96 12.07 11.31
N ALA A 352 -12.55 11.91 10.14
CA ALA A 352 -12.79 10.59 9.54
C ALA A 352 -11.50 9.78 9.31
N SER A 353 -10.34 10.42 9.07
CA SER A 353 -9.06 9.70 8.94
C SER A 353 -8.58 9.17 10.28
N GLU A 354 -8.88 9.88 11.37
CA GLU A 354 -8.62 9.41 12.73
C GLU A 354 -9.47 8.17 13.05
N VAL A 355 -10.77 8.23 12.73
CA VAL A 355 -11.68 7.08 12.87
C VAL A 355 -11.19 5.89 12.06
N GLN A 356 -10.81 6.11 10.79
CA GLN A 356 -10.21 5.06 9.94
C GLN A 356 -8.99 4.42 10.62
N ARG A 357 -8.08 5.22 11.16
CA ARG A 357 -6.86 4.75 11.81
C ARG A 357 -7.18 3.91 13.05
N GLN A 358 -8.09 4.38 13.90
CA GLN A 358 -8.52 3.65 15.11
C GLN A 358 -9.22 2.34 14.79
N LEU A 359 -10.02 2.29 13.72
CA LEU A 359 -10.65 1.06 13.23
C LEU A 359 -9.63 0.07 12.66
N ALA A 360 -8.63 0.56 11.93
CA ALA A 360 -7.56 -0.28 11.40
C ALA A 360 -6.77 -1.00 12.52
N TYR A 361 -6.52 -0.36 13.67
CA TYR A 361 -5.92 -1.00 14.85
C TYR A 361 -6.76 -2.18 15.38
N ARG A 362 -8.08 -2.13 15.18
CA ARG A 362 -9.02 -3.19 15.56
C ARG A 362 -9.24 -4.19 14.43
N ARG A 363 -8.37 -4.17 13.41
CA ARG A 363 -8.43 -5.03 12.21
C ARG A 363 -9.74 -4.84 11.42
N VAL A 364 -10.36 -3.66 11.51
CA VAL A 364 -11.51 -3.24 10.69
C VAL A 364 -11.00 -2.32 9.59
N HIS A 365 -11.02 -2.81 8.36
CA HIS A 365 -10.43 -2.16 7.19
C HIS A 365 -11.50 -1.44 6.36
N LEU A 366 -11.54 -0.13 6.47
CA LEU A 366 -12.38 0.77 5.70
C LEU A 366 -11.59 2.03 5.30
N ILE A 367 -12.22 3.06 4.74
CA ILE A 367 -11.51 4.25 4.28
C ILE A 367 -12.24 5.55 4.66
N ALA A 368 -11.46 6.60 4.93
CA ALA A 368 -11.94 7.97 4.98
C ALA A 368 -11.93 8.56 3.55
N VAL A 369 -13.07 9.04 3.09
CA VAL A 369 -13.26 9.63 1.76
C VAL A 369 -13.37 11.15 1.88
N PRO A 370 -12.37 11.91 1.39
CA PRO A 370 -12.45 13.37 1.39
C PRO A 370 -13.38 13.87 0.27
N ALA A 371 -13.94 15.07 0.44
CA ALA A 371 -14.81 15.72 -0.53
C ALA A 371 -14.20 15.80 -1.94
N GLY A 372 -12.87 15.87 -2.06
CA GLY A 372 -12.17 15.86 -3.34
C GLY A 372 -12.44 14.65 -4.24
N HIS A 373 -12.98 13.53 -3.73
CA HIS A 373 -13.34 12.37 -4.54
C HIS A 373 -14.74 12.44 -5.18
N GLY A 374 -15.62 13.35 -4.71
CA GLY A 374 -16.98 13.55 -5.22
C GLY A 374 -17.48 14.93 -4.81
N ARG A 375 -16.74 15.98 -5.18
CA ARG A 375 -16.94 17.36 -4.71
C ARG A 375 -18.34 17.89 -5.03
N TRP A 376 -18.86 17.59 -6.22
CA TRP A 376 -20.20 18.06 -6.62
C TRP A 376 -21.33 17.56 -5.72
N ASP A 377 -21.18 16.34 -5.17
CA ASP A 377 -22.10 15.75 -4.19
C ASP A 377 -21.78 16.21 -2.76
N MET A 378 -20.53 16.03 -2.33
CA MET A 378 -20.15 16.22 -0.93
C MET A 378 -20.21 17.70 -0.51
N ASP A 379 -19.74 18.63 -1.35
CA ASP A 379 -19.85 20.07 -1.06
C ASP A 379 -21.33 20.52 -0.99
N HIS A 380 -22.18 19.98 -1.88
CA HIS A 380 -23.63 20.25 -1.84
C HIS A 380 -24.28 19.78 -0.53
N ARG A 381 -23.80 18.67 0.04
CA ARG A 381 -24.28 18.13 1.33
C ARG A 381 -23.54 18.69 2.54
N GLY A 382 -22.60 19.62 2.36
CA GLY A 382 -21.80 20.22 3.44
C GLY A 382 -20.82 19.26 4.10
N LEU A 383 -20.37 18.20 3.37
CA LEU A 383 -19.49 17.17 3.88
C LEU A 383 -18.05 17.40 3.41
N THR A 384 -17.11 17.51 4.34
CA THR A 384 -15.69 17.65 4.03
C THR A 384 -14.97 16.31 3.90
N LYS A 385 -15.39 15.34 4.70
CA LYS A 385 -14.82 13.98 4.75
C LYS A 385 -15.80 13.04 5.45
N VAL A 386 -15.93 11.81 4.99
CA VAL A 386 -16.76 10.77 5.61
C VAL A 386 -15.99 9.48 5.80
N VAL A 387 -16.34 8.70 6.81
CA VAL A 387 -15.92 7.29 6.93
C VAL A 387 -16.82 6.47 6.02
N ARG A 388 -16.23 5.63 5.18
CA ARG A 388 -16.95 4.79 4.22
C ARG A 388 -16.68 3.32 4.49
N ALA A 389 -17.71 2.59 4.90
CA ALA A 389 -17.75 1.15 4.92
C ALA A 389 -18.46 0.65 3.65
N SER A 390 -18.02 -0.49 3.11
CA SER A 390 -18.65 -1.15 1.97
C SER A 390 -18.56 -2.65 2.13
N VAL A 391 -19.73 -3.29 2.26
CA VAL A 391 -19.89 -4.74 2.46
C VAL A 391 -19.74 -5.51 1.15
N HIS A 392 -19.43 -6.82 1.24
CA HIS A 392 -19.34 -7.72 0.09
C HIS A 392 -19.81 -9.14 0.45
N VAL A 393 -19.80 -10.07 -0.50
CA VAL A 393 -20.25 -11.46 -0.38
C VAL A 393 -19.52 -12.28 0.69
N TYR A 394 -18.36 -11.84 1.13
CA TYR A 394 -17.58 -12.48 2.20
C TYR A 394 -17.80 -11.84 3.59
N ASN A 395 -18.64 -10.80 3.70
CA ASN A 395 -19.01 -10.24 5.00
C ASN A 395 -20.24 -10.96 5.57
N ASP A 396 -20.27 -11.11 6.88
CA ASP A 396 -21.34 -11.70 7.67
C ASP A 396 -21.75 -10.78 8.83
N GLN A 397 -22.62 -11.28 9.73
CA GLN A 397 -23.05 -10.50 10.90
C GLN A 397 -21.93 -10.29 11.91
N ASP A 398 -20.99 -11.21 12.03
CA ASP A 398 -19.83 -11.08 12.93
C ASP A 398 -18.92 -9.93 12.49
N ASP A 399 -18.75 -9.72 11.18
CA ASP A 399 -18.03 -8.57 10.65
C ASP A 399 -18.74 -7.25 11.02
N LEU A 400 -20.09 -7.21 10.89
CA LEU A 400 -20.87 -6.04 11.28
C LEU A 400 -20.77 -5.78 12.79
N ASP A 401 -20.83 -6.83 13.60
CA ASP A 401 -20.67 -6.74 15.06
C ASP A 401 -19.31 -6.14 15.42
N ALA A 402 -18.24 -6.60 14.80
CA ALA A 402 -16.89 -6.11 15.01
C ALA A 402 -16.76 -4.61 14.64
N LEU A 403 -17.32 -4.19 13.51
CA LEU A 403 -17.30 -2.78 13.12
C LEU A 403 -18.09 -1.90 14.08
N VAL A 404 -19.33 -2.30 14.41
CA VAL A 404 -20.23 -1.50 15.28
C VAL A 404 -19.66 -1.40 16.70
N GLU A 405 -19.10 -2.51 17.24
CA GLU A 405 -18.46 -2.48 18.56
C GLU A 405 -17.21 -1.62 18.56
N ALA A 406 -16.36 -1.70 17.53
CA ALA A 406 -15.19 -0.86 17.40
C ALA A 406 -15.55 0.64 17.33
N VAL A 407 -16.64 1.00 16.62
CA VAL A 407 -17.15 2.38 16.57
C VAL A 407 -17.68 2.81 17.94
N ARG A 408 -18.42 1.94 18.64
CA ARG A 408 -18.94 2.21 20.00
C ARG A 408 -17.81 2.48 20.98
N GLU A 409 -16.73 1.67 20.95
CA GLU A 409 -15.55 1.90 21.80
C GLU A 409 -14.90 3.26 21.52
N ILE A 410 -14.77 3.65 20.24
CA ILE A 410 -14.21 4.95 19.84
C ILE A 410 -15.03 6.09 20.44
N VAL A 411 -16.35 6.03 20.32
CA VAL A 411 -17.27 7.05 20.88
C VAL A 411 -17.18 7.09 22.41
N CYS A 412 -17.15 5.93 23.08
CA CYS A 412 -17.03 5.86 24.54
C CYS A 412 -15.70 6.43 25.08
N LEU A 413 -14.60 6.26 24.36
CA LEU A 413 -13.30 6.81 24.73
C LEU A 413 -13.31 8.36 24.66
N GLN A 414 -14.00 8.94 23.68
CA GLN A 414 -14.18 10.39 23.60
C GLN A 414 -15.00 10.96 24.77
N GLY A 415 -16.10 10.31 25.15
CA GLY A 415 -16.95 10.77 26.26
C GLY A 415 -16.25 10.81 27.61
N ARG A 416 -15.21 9.99 27.81
CA ARG A 416 -14.36 10.00 29.00
C ARG A 416 -13.33 11.14 29.02
N GLY A 417 -12.88 11.61 27.85
CA GLY A 417 -11.94 12.73 27.73
C GLY A 417 -12.57 14.09 28.02
N THR A 418 -13.88 14.26 27.81
CA THR A 418 -14.61 15.53 28.05
C THR A 418 -15.18 15.64 29.46
N GLY A 419 -15.14 14.56 30.25
CA GLY A 419 -15.70 14.51 31.64
C GLY A 419 -14.72 14.91 32.75
N SER A 420 -13.43 15.13 32.47
CA SER A 420 -12.44 15.43 33.51
C SER A 420 -12.25 16.91 33.86
N ASP A 421 -13.02 17.81 33.21
CA ASP A 421 -12.89 19.26 33.46
C ASP A 421 -14.08 19.91 34.24
N ARG A 422 -14.86 19.09 34.94
CA ARG A 422 -15.87 19.59 35.90
C ARG A 422 -15.55 19.22 37.33
N GLY A 423 -14.42 19.74 37.84
CA GLY A 423 -14.02 19.50 39.23
C GLY A 423 -12.94 20.43 39.73
N ARG A 424 -12.92 21.69 39.32
CA ARG A 424 -12.15 22.73 40.03
C ARG A 424 -13.12 23.61 40.80
N ARG A 425 -13.02 23.43 42.12
CA ARG A 425 -13.74 24.23 43.12
C ARG A 425 -13.26 25.69 43.04
N ASP A 426 -14.24 26.57 43.14
CA ASP A 426 -14.10 27.99 43.46
C ASP A 426 -13.19 28.26 44.66
N PHE A 427 -12.21 29.10 44.47
CA PHE A 427 -11.68 29.98 45.49
C PHE A 427 -11.66 31.39 44.90
N GLY A 428 -12.52 32.24 45.44
CA GLY A 428 -12.61 33.63 45.10
C GLY A 428 -11.41 34.46 45.60
N THR A 429 -11.14 35.55 44.90
CA THR A 429 -10.73 36.84 45.46
C THR A 429 -10.99 37.92 44.41
N GLU A 430 -11.93 38.77 44.76
CA GLU A 430 -11.98 40.25 44.76
C GLU A 430 -11.38 41.05 43.61
N ASP A 431 -12.29 41.75 43.02
CA ASP A 431 -12.30 43.09 42.39
C ASP A 431 -11.05 43.96 42.50
N VAL A 432 -10.61 44.53 41.40
CA VAL A 432 -10.43 45.99 41.25
C VAL A 432 -10.61 46.38 39.76
N GLY A 433 -11.49 47.36 39.55
CA GLY A 433 -11.93 47.82 38.25
C GLY A 433 -11.11 48.97 37.60
N SER A 434 -11.58 49.37 36.52
CA SER A 434 -11.60 50.60 35.71
C SER A 434 -11.10 50.33 34.30
N GLY A 435 -11.81 50.62 33.26
CA GLY A 435 -12.57 51.75 32.87
C GLY A 435 -12.12 52.16 31.52
N GLY A 436 -13.07 52.21 30.57
CA GLY A 436 -13.07 53.32 29.60
C GLY A 436 -12.87 53.06 28.12
N THR A 437 -13.95 53.04 27.35
CA THR A 437 -14.20 53.84 26.10
C THR A 437 -13.28 53.50 24.88
N GLY A 438 -13.73 53.31 23.67
CA GLY A 438 -14.87 53.71 22.94
C GLY A 438 -14.46 54.01 21.49
N SER A 439 -15.41 53.80 20.57
CA SER A 439 -15.62 54.42 19.22
C SER A 439 -14.78 53.87 18.07
N GLU A 440 -15.47 53.25 17.06
CA GLU A 440 -16.05 53.80 15.83
C GLU A 440 -15.02 54.41 14.87
N ALA A 441 -14.96 54.03 13.64
CA ALA A 441 -15.76 54.15 12.46
C ALA A 441 -14.90 54.18 11.19
N ALA A 442 -15.38 53.53 10.18
CA ALA A 442 -15.62 53.90 8.79
C ALA A 442 -14.48 54.42 7.89
N GLY A 443 -14.42 53.87 6.70
CA GLY A 443 -14.47 54.69 5.53
C GLY A 443 -13.50 54.34 4.40
N SER A 444 -14.01 53.69 3.36
CA SER A 444 -14.04 54.09 1.96
C SER A 444 -12.76 54.37 1.19
N GLY A 445 -12.64 53.67 0.06
CA GLY A 445 -12.61 54.37 -1.24
C GLY A 445 -11.35 54.29 -2.06
N GLY A 446 -11.43 53.72 -3.22
CA GLY A 446 -11.28 54.44 -4.46
C GLY A 446 -10.09 53.99 -5.38
N SER A 447 -10.44 53.30 -6.44
CA SER A 447 -10.23 53.64 -7.87
C SER A 447 -8.84 53.86 -8.46
N GLY A 448 -8.64 53.22 -9.61
CA GLY A 448 -8.12 53.83 -10.85
C GLY A 448 -6.85 53.18 -11.33
N SER A 449 -6.87 52.45 -12.40
CA SER A 449 -7.02 52.66 -13.84
C SER A 449 -5.66 52.73 -14.58
N GLU A 450 -5.60 51.99 -15.69
CA GLU A 450 -4.89 52.24 -16.99
C GLU A 450 -3.38 52.04 -17.00
N GLY A 451 -2.79 51.46 -18.00
CA GLY A 451 -3.15 51.11 -19.38
C GLY A 451 -1.92 50.69 -20.17
N SER A 452 -2.15 49.92 -21.21
CA SER A 452 -1.61 49.85 -22.57
C SER A 452 -0.09 49.69 -22.78
N GLN A 453 0.30 48.86 -23.64
CA GLN A 453 0.39 48.61 -25.07
C GLN A 453 1.75 48.01 -25.49
N SER A 454 1.71 46.97 -26.19
CA SER A 454 2.09 46.67 -27.60
C SER A 454 3.59 46.49 -27.92
N GLY A 455 3.87 45.51 -28.75
CA GLY A 455 5.08 45.40 -29.53
C GLY A 455 5.32 44.01 -30.16
N ASP A 456 4.79 43.85 -31.34
CA ASP A 456 5.04 42.84 -32.36
C ASP A 456 6.52 42.68 -32.74
N SER A 457 6.97 41.50 -33.10
CA SER A 457 7.59 41.27 -34.45
C SER A 457 8.06 39.84 -34.67
N ARG A 458 7.71 39.40 -35.86
CA ARG A 458 7.99 38.16 -36.60
C ARG A 458 9.45 37.95 -36.95
N SER A 459 9.87 36.70 -37.20
CA SER A 459 10.28 36.08 -38.50
C SER A 459 11.13 34.84 -38.26
N GLU A 460 10.67 33.75 -38.78
CA GLU A 460 11.05 32.95 -39.99
C GLU A 460 12.32 32.08 -39.88
N ALA A 461 12.03 30.79 -39.96
CA ALA A 461 12.47 29.70 -40.85
C ALA A 461 13.97 29.43 -41.11
N SER A 462 14.40 28.19 -40.89
CA SER A 462 14.94 27.29 -41.91
C SER A 462 15.45 25.95 -41.35
N LYS A 463 15.01 24.83 -41.90
CA LYS A 463 15.68 23.52 -41.98
C LYS A 463 16.51 23.46 -43.26
N PRO A 464 17.34 22.44 -43.59
CA PRO A 464 17.60 21.13 -43.04
C PRO A 464 19.07 20.67 -43.12
N GLY A 465 19.39 19.43 -42.66
CA GLY A 465 20.62 18.73 -43.02
C GLY A 465 20.92 17.46 -42.23
N ILE A 466 20.74 16.34 -42.86
CA ILE A 466 21.15 14.98 -42.49
C ILE A 466 22.67 14.84 -42.61
N ASN A 467 23.38 14.17 -41.65
CA ASN A 467 24.36 13.10 -41.99
C ASN A 467 24.94 12.35 -40.76
N THR A 468 24.89 11.11 -40.86
CA THR A 468 25.61 9.87 -40.47
C THR A 468 26.94 9.94 -39.71
N ALA A 469 27.11 8.91 -38.87
CA ALA A 469 28.28 8.09 -38.50
C ALA A 469 29.01 8.35 -37.17
N THR A 470 28.99 7.30 -36.35
CA THR A 470 29.84 6.90 -35.22
C THR A 470 31.36 6.94 -35.53
N PRO A 471 32.32 6.84 -34.59
CA PRO A 471 32.35 6.19 -33.30
C PRO A 471 33.07 6.93 -32.14
N ALA A 472 33.08 6.34 -30.95
CA ALA A 472 33.73 6.79 -29.73
C ALA A 472 35.27 6.85 -29.81
N PRO A 473 35.90 7.64 -28.93
CA PRO A 473 36.74 6.99 -27.92
C PRO A 473 36.71 7.65 -26.51
N SER A 474 37.09 6.80 -25.57
CA SER A 474 37.46 7.04 -24.19
C SER A 474 38.35 8.26 -23.95
N LEU A 475 38.10 9.00 -22.83
CA LEU A 475 39.15 9.71 -22.08
C LEU A 475 38.67 10.10 -20.66
N SER A 476 39.41 9.58 -19.70
CA SER A 476 39.80 10.02 -18.37
C SER A 476 39.26 11.35 -17.80
N ALA A 477 38.80 11.26 -16.53
CA ALA A 477 38.49 12.33 -15.60
C ALA A 477 39.71 13.19 -15.22
N PRO A 478 39.48 14.44 -14.81
CA PRO A 478 40.34 15.07 -13.80
C PRO A 478 39.58 15.39 -12.53
N ARG A 479 40.24 15.08 -11.40
CA ARG A 479 39.92 15.50 -10.06
C ARG A 479 39.80 17.01 -9.96
N ALA A 480 38.76 17.49 -9.30
CA ALA A 480 38.73 18.85 -8.75
C ALA A 480 38.42 18.75 -7.24
N THR A 481 39.31 19.34 -6.48
CA THR A 481 39.26 19.61 -5.05
C THR A 481 38.14 20.61 -4.71
N PRO A 482 37.45 20.44 -3.55
CA PRO A 482 36.42 21.39 -3.11
C PRO A 482 37.08 22.52 -2.32
N THR A 483 36.89 23.76 -2.80
CA THR A 483 37.06 24.96 -1.97
C THR A 483 35.74 25.30 -1.29
N ALA A 484 35.87 25.68 -0.04
CA ALA A 484 34.82 26.04 0.90
C ALA A 484 34.07 27.32 0.54
N SER A 485 32.84 27.39 1.09
CA SER A 485 31.99 28.56 1.37
C SER A 485 31.11 29.10 0.25
N ALA A 486 29.80 28.83 0.41
CA ALA A 486 28.75 29.86 0.27
C ALA A 486 27.49 29.34 0.99
N GLN A 487 27.16 29.99 2.08
CA GLN A 487 25.85 29.87 2.76
C GLN A 487 24.76 30.38 1.80
N ALA A 488 23.84 29.48 1.42
CA ALA A 488 22.57 29.88 0.81
C ALA A 488 21.51 29.88 1.92
N THR A 489 21.18 31.06 2.41
CA THR A 489 20.02 31.33 3.24
C THR A 489 18.74 31.24 2.38
N GLY A 490 18.01 30.14 2.48
CA GLY A 490 16.60 30.07 2.08
C GLY A 490 15.72 30.55 3.25
N PRO A 491 14.52 31.10 2.99
CA PRO A 491 13.71 31.73 4.01
C PRO A 491 13.24 30.75 5.07
N ALA A 492 13.59 31.00 6.31
CA ALA A 492 13.10 30.29 7.49
C ALA A 492 11.60 30.49 7.62
N LEU A 493 10.85 29.41 7.47
CA LEU A 493 9.50 29.31 8.04
C LEU A 493 9.66 29.14 9.55
N ALA A 494 9.73 30.28 10.26
CA ALA A 494 9.66 30.33 11.69
C ALA A 494 8.23 29.99 12.14
N SER A 495 7.95 28.73 12.41
CA SER A 495 6.87 28.33 13.29
C SER A 495 7.45 28.27 14.71
N THR A 496 7.21 29.31 15.49
CA THR A 496 7.42 29.29 16.94
C THR A 496 6.71 28.09 17.54
N PRO A 497 7.35 27.30 18.43
CA PRO A 497 6.67 26.21 19.12
C PRO A 497 5.53 26.76 19.96
N HIS A 498 4.33 26.19 19.82
CA HIS A 498 3.26 26.42 20.77
C HIS A 498 3.71 25.95 22.16
N PRO A 499 3.51 26.70 23.24
CA PRO A 499 4.00 26.36 24.59
C PRO A 499 3.28 25.16 25.25
N ASN A 500 2.53 24.34 24.52
CA ASN A 500 1.79 23.19 25.02
C ASN A 500 2.04 21.89 24.24
N SER A 501 3.21 21.69 23.60
CA SER A 501 3.55 20.39 23.02
C SER A 501 3.96 19.40 24.14
N ARG A 502 3.24 18.28 24.24
CA ARG A 502 3.57 17.15 25.11
C ARG A 502 5.03 16.73 24.87
N CYS A 503 5.84 16.67 25.94
CA CYS A 503 7.18 16.13 25.87
C CYS A 503 7.15 14.65 26.23
N HIS A 504 7.55 13.78 25.28
CA HIS A 504 7.65 12.35 25.52
C HIS A 504 8.87 12.00 26.39
N ASP A 505 8.79 10.92 27.16
CA ASP A 505 9.95 10.40 27.88
C ASP A 505 11.02 9.90 26.90
N ALA A 506 10.58 9.19 25.83
CA ALA A 506 11.47 8.79 24.75
C ALA A 506 10.76 8.78 23.37
N ILE A 507 11.51 9.13 22.33
CA ILE A 507 11.10 8.89 20.94
C ILE A 507 12.09 7.90 20.32
N VAL A 508 11.58 6.84 19.67
CA VAL A 508 12.36 5.85 18.93
C VAL A 508 12.15 6.04 17.44
N VAL A 509 13.23 6.26 16.69
CA VAL A 509 13.20 6.49 15.24
C VAL A 509 13.75 5.28 14.47
N GLY A 510 12.93 4.73 13.56
CA GLY A 510 13.22 3.50 12.84
C GLY A 510 12.78 2.26 13.63
N LEU A 511 11.72 1.58 13.17
CA LEU A 511 11.09 0.45 13.85
C LEU A 511 11.47 -0.92 13.23
N GLY A 512 12.71 -1.03 12.74
CA GLY A 512 13.33 -2.32 12.46
C GLY A 512 13.55 -3.14 13.74
N VAL A 513 14.32 -4.23 13.67
CA VAL A 513 14.46 -5.17 14.79
C VAL A 513 14.98 -4.55 16.10
N HIS A 514 15.87 -3.54 16.02
CA HIS A 514 16.41 -2.88 17.20
C HIS A 514 15.45 -1.84 17.77
N GLY A 515 14.84 -1.01 16.90
CA GLY A 515 13.91 0.03 17.35
C GLY A 515 12.59 -0.52 17.86
N SER A 516 12.04 -1.57 17.23
CA SER A 516 10.83 -2.23 17.74
C SER A 516 11.08 -2.88 19.11
N ALA A 517 12.28 -3.44 19.32
CA ALA A 517 12.70 -3.99 20.61
C ALA A 517 12.88 -2.90 21.67
N ALA A 518 13.56 -1.80 21.33
CA ALA A 518 13.74 -0.66 22.24
C ALA A 518 12.38 -0.08 22.65
N LEU A 519 11.48 0.13 21.69
CA LEU A 519 10.13 0.63 21.94
C LEU A 519 9.35 -0.28 22.91
N ARG A 520 9.43 -1.61 22.70
CA ARG A 520 8.82 -2.61 23.58
C ARG A 520 9.32 -2.49 25.01
N HIS A 521 10.65 -2.46 25.19
CA HIS A 521 11.25 -2.43 26.53
C HIS A 521 11.02 -1.11 27.27
N LEU A 522 11.00 0.02 26.54
CA LEU A 522 10.68 1.34 27.10
C LEU A 522 9.22 1.41 27.55
N ALA A 523 8.30 0.96 26.71
CA ALA A 523 6.87 0.92 27.04
C ALA A 523 6.58 -0.02 28.23
N ALA A 524 7.22 -1.20 28.26
CA ALA A 524 7.08 -2.14 29.38
C ALA A 524 7.57 -1.58 30.72
N ARG A 525 8.44 -0.55 30.70
CA ARG A 525 8.90 0.20 31.89
C ARG A 525 7.96 1.34 32.29
N GLY A 526 6.83 1.50 31.56
CA GLY A 526 5.80 2.51 31.85
C GLY A 526 6.16 3.92 31.39
N LEU A 527 7.12 4.09 30.48
CA LEU A 527 7.49 5.37 29.92
C LEU A 527 6.48 5.80 28.85
N ASP A 528 6.27 7.11 28.68
CA ASP A 528 5.54 7.69 27.55
C ASP A 528 6.43 7.67 26.31
N VAL A 529 6.21 6.71 25.43
CA VAL A 529 7.09 6.45 24.29
C VAL A 529 6.36 6.55 22.96
N LEU A 530 7.05 7.17 21.99
CA LEU A 530 6.57 7.31 20.62
C LEU A 530 7.56 6.66 19.65
N GLY A 531 7.10 5.69 18.85
CA GLY A 531 7.84 5.09 17.74
C GLY A 531 7.54 5.79 16.42
N LEU A 532 8.57 6.17 15.68
CA LEU A 532 8.46 6.79 14.34
C LEU A 532 9.11 5.89 13.30
N GLU A 533 8.35 5.54 12.26
CA GLU A 533 8.84 4.80 11.10
C GLU A 533 8.61 5.61 9.82
N GLN A 534 9.64 5.74 8.95
CA GLN A 534 9.52 6.55 7.73
C GLN A 534 8.67 5.89 6.65
N PHE A 535 8.59 4.56 6.64
CA PHE A 535 7.79 3.77 5.71
C PHE A 535 6.55 3.20 6.42
N ARG A 536 5.78 2.37 5.72
CA ARG A 536 4.77 1.52 6.37
C ARG A 536 5.44 0.54 7.34
N LEU A 537 4.76 0.15 8.40
CA LEU A 537 5.24 -0.95 9.25
C LEU A 537 5.41 -2.23 8.41
N HIS A 538 6.41 -3.04 8.77
CA HIS A 538 6.73 -4.29 8.05
C HIS A 538 7.07 -4.07 6.56
N HIS A 539 7.68 -2.94 6.22
CA HIS A 539 8.18 -2.65 4.88
C HIS A 539 9.37 -3.56 4.53
N ASP A 540 9.68 -3.62 3.23
CA ASP A 540 10.78 -4.40 2.68
C ASP A 540 11.98 -3.55 2.22
N VAL A 541 12.02 -2.27 2.57
CA VAL A 541 13.03 -1.31 2.11
C VAL A 541 14.33 -1.36 2.93
N GLY A 542 14.23 -1.64 4.25
CA GLY A 542 15.39 -1.64 5.17
C GLY A 542 16.16 -2.97 5.22
N SER A 543 16.76 -3.25 6.38
CA SER A 543 17.59 -4.45 6.64
C SER A 543 16.84 -5.58 7.37
N SER A 544 15.65 -5.31 7.93
CA SER A 544 14.92 -6.25 8.81
C SER A 544 13.87 -7.10 8.09
N HIS A 545 13.66 -6.90 6.78
CA HIS A 545 12.70 -7.65 5.97
C HIS A 545 13.18 -9.06 5.57
N GLY A 546 12.28 -9.85 4.97
CA GLY A 546 12.54 -11.26 4.58
C GLY A 546 12.13 -12.22 5.70
N ALA A 547 11.98 -13.52 5.37
CA ALA A 547 11.40 -14.49 6.29
C ALA A 547 12.36 -14.90 7.41
N THR A 548 13.63 -15.19 7.08
CA THR A 548 14.55 -15.89 7.98
C THR A 548 15.82 -15.09 8.29
N ARG A 549 16.36 -15.29 9.50
CA ARG A 549 17.67 -14.81 9.95
C ARG A 549 18.36 -15.90 10.76
N MET A 550 19.70 -15.81 10.88
CA MET A 550 20.52 -16.76 11.61
C MET A 550 20.70 -16.34 13.07
N ILE A 551 20.53 -17.28 14.00
CA ILE A 551 21.03 -17.16 15.38
C ILE A 551 22.20 -18.15 15.57
N ARG A 552 23.26 -17.70 16.26
CA ARG A 552 24.45 -18.53 16.49
C ARG A 552 25.24 -18.04 17.70
N ARG A 553 26.01 -18.93 18.33
CA ARG A 553 26.96 -18.64 19.43
C ARG A 553 28.39 -18.45 18.93
N ALA A 554 28.74 -18.93 17.75
CA ALA A 554 30.09 -18.87 17.23
C ALA A 554 30.48 -17.46 16.77
N TYR A 555 31.46 -16.85 17.44
CA TYR A 555 32.04 -15.53 17.15
C TYR A 555 33.57 -15.54 17.22
N PRO A 556 34.27 -14.62 16.51
CA PRO A 556 35.76 -14.65 16.48
C PRO A 556 36.38 -14.10 17.77
N HIS A 557 35.67 -13.25 18.55
CA HIS A 557 36.22 -12.58 19.72
C HIS A 557 35.35 -12.79 20.96
N PRO A 558 35.95 -12.97 22.19
CA PRO A 558 35.21 -13.23 23.41
C PRO A 558 34.35 -12.05 23.90
N ASP A 559 34.60 -10.83 23.43
CA ASP A 559 33.78 -9.65 23.78
C ASP A 559 32.30 -9.89 23.43
N TRP A 560 32.00 -10.76 22.46
CA TRP A 560 30.66 -11.11 22.05
C TRP A 560 29.96 -12.11 22.97
N ASP A 561 30.69 -12.87 23.80
CA ASP A 561 30.12 -14.01 24.54
C ASP A 561 29.00 -13.58 25.47
N ALA A 562 29.19 -12.51 26.24
CA ALA A 562 28.17 -11.97 27.17
C ALA A 562 26.94 -11.47 26.41
N LEU A 563 27.13 -10.75 25.31
CA LEU A 563 26.03 -10.22 24.51
C LEU A 563 25.27 -11.35 23.79
N VAL A 564 25.95 -12.41 23.36
CA VAL A 564 25.35 -13.62 22.80
C VAL A 564 24.48 -14.33 23.81
N ASP A 565 24.96 -14.52 25.04
CA ASP A 565 24.17 -15.14 26.11
C ASP A 565 22.94 -14.33 26.45
N THR A 566 23.09 -13.01 26.59
CA THR A 566 21.96 -12.07 26.78
C THR A 566 20.97 -12.16 25.63
N ALA A 567 21.43 -12.27 24.37
CA ALA A 567 20.56 -12.40 23.20
C ALA A 567 19.71 -13.67 23.28
N TYR A 568 20.29 -14.83 23.61
CA TYR A 568 19.51 -16.07 23.72
C TYR A 568 18.47 -16.01 24.85
N GLN A 569 18.79 -15.34 25.97
CA GLN A 569 17.81 -15.08 27.04
C GLN A 569 16.66 -14.18 26.56
N ALA A 570 17.00 -13.05 25.93
CA ALA A 570 16.03 -12.09 25.42
C ALA A 570 15.09 -12.69 24.34
N TRP A 571 15.58 -13.64 23.54
CA TRP A 571 14.75 -14.40 22.62
C TRP A 571 13.77 -15.30 23.37
N THR A 572 14.22 -16.05 24.38
CA THR A 572 13.35 -16.89 25.21
C THR A 572 12.24 -16.07 25.90
N GLU A 573 12.59 -14.88 26.40
CA GLU A 573 11.64 -13.95 27.01
C GLU A 573 10.63 -13.42 25.98
N LEU A 574 11.07 -13.08 24.77
CA LEU A 574 10.21 -12.61 23.70
C LEU A 574 9.20 -13.69 23.26
N GLU A 575 9.65 -14.92 23.06
CA GLU A 575 8.76 -16.07 22.77
C GLU A 575 7.73 -16.29 23.87
N SER A 576 8.18 -16.25 25.14
CA SER A 576 7.30 -16.40 26.28
C SER A 576 6.25 -15.28 26.37
N ALA A 577 6.65 -14.03 26.16
CA ALA A 577 5.76 -12.85 26.23
C ALA A 577 4.79 -12.79 25.06
N SER A 578 5.24 -13.12 23.85
CA SER A 578 4.41 -13.10 22.63
C SER A 578 3.54 -14.35 22.48
N LYS A 579 3.90 -15.44 23.15
CA LYS A 579 3.33 -16.80 22.99
C LYS A 579 3.46 -17.29 21.53
N THR A 580 4.52 -16.91 20.87
CA THR A 580 4.84 -17.25 19.48
C THR A 580 6.22 -17.87 19.44
N GLN A 581 6.37 -19.01 18.77
CA GLN A 581 7.67 -19.59 18.48
C GLN A 581 8.35 -18.73 17.42
N LEU A 582 9.53 -18.21 17.72
CA LEU A 582 10.31 -17.34 16.87
C LEU A 582 11.66 -17.96 16.46
N LEU A 583 12.11 -18.93 17.23
CA LEU A 583 13.36 -19.66 17.01
C LEU A 583 13.10 -21.12 16.62
N ASP A 584 13.81 -21.56 15.58
CA ASP A 584 13.93 -22.98 15.22
C ASP A 584 15.41 -23.38 15.32
N ILE A 585 15.75 -24.20 16.31
CA ILE A 585 17.12 -24.62 16.61
C ILE A 585 17.48 -25.83 15.73
N THR A 586 18.15 -25.55 14.63
CA THR A 586 18.56 -26.57 13.64
C THR A 586 20.01 -27.04 13.81
N GLY A 587 20.77 -26.44 14.74
CA GLY A 587 22.22 -26.50 14.75
C GLY A 587 22.85 -25.67 13.63
N GLY A 588 24.19 -25.56 13.65
CA GLY A 588 24.88 -24.81 12.60
C GLY A 588 26.35 -25.24 12.45
N LEU A 589 26.88 -25.11 11.22
CA LEU A 589 28.28 -25.28 10.87
C LEU A 589 28.85 -24.02 10.22
N TYR A 590 30.00 -23.58 10.73
CA TYR A 590 30.67 -22.37 10.26
C TYR A 590 32.08 -22.70 9.85
N ALA A 591 32.35 -22.80 8.54
CA ALA A 591 33.57 -23.31 7.96
C ALA A 591 34.43 -22.18 7.39
N ALA A 592 35.74 -22.35 7.54
CA ALA A 592 36.73 -21.46 6.99
C ALA A 592 38.01 -22.24 6.63
N PRO A 593 38.93 -21.68 5.82
CA PRO A 593 40.27 -22.24 5.64
C PRO A 593 40.99 -22.45 6.99
N LYS A 594 41.75 -23.51 7.13
CA LYS A 594 42.46 -23.87 8.39
C LYS A 594 43.46 -22.83 8.88
N ASP A 595 43.97 -22.02 7.97
CA ASP A 595 44.95 -20.97 8.20
C ASP A 595 44.32 -19.60 8.51
N ARG A 596 43.00 -19.55 8.72
CA ARG A 596 42.31 -18.33 9.06
C ARG A 596 42.84 -17.75 10.39
N PRO A 597 43.20 -16.44 10.44
CA PRO A 597 43.82 -15.86 11.63
C PRO A 597 42.88 -15.77 12.85
N ASP A 598 41.57 -15.65 12.63
CA ASP A 598 40.58 -15.48 13.70
C ASP A 598 39.48 -16.57 13.62
N PRO A 599 39.77 -17.78 14.17
CA PRO A 599 38.82 -18.87 14.13
C PRO A 599 37.57 -18.53 14.99
N LEU A 600 36.42 -18.95 14.51
CA LEU A 600 35.17 -18.82 15.26
C LEU A 600 35.20 -19.72 16.50
N ARG A 601 34.59 -19.28 17.61
CA ARG A 601 34.50 -19.99 18.86
C ARG A 601 33.28 -19.53 19.65
N GLY A 602 32.92 -20.19 20.69
CA GLY A 602 31.82 -19.79 21.59
C GLY A 602 31.48 -20.86 22.58
N PRO A 603 30.75 -20.50 23.66
CA PRO A 603 30.35 -21.48 24.67
C PRO A 603 29.51 -22.61 24.06
N GLY A 604 29.97 -23.87 24.25
CA GLY A 604 29.29 -25.06 23.72
C GLY A 604 29.55 -25.35 22.23
N CYS A 605 30.30 -24.50 21.54
CA CYS A 605 30.76 -24.76 20.18
C CYS A 605 32.00 -25.67 20.20
N ARG A 606 32.19 -26.51 19.17
CA ARG A 606 33.37 -27.34 19.01
C ARG A 606 33.89 -27.32 17.59
N GLU A 607 35.21 -27.41 17.45
CA GLU A 607 35.86 -27.58 16.15
C GLU A 607 35.62 -28.99 15.62
N VAL A 608 35.37 -29.11 14.33
CA VAL A 608 35.15 -30.38 13.61
C VAL A 608 35.91 -30.35 12.29
N ASP A 609 36.38 -31.50 11.84
CA ASP A 609 36.97 -31.65 10.52
C ASP A 609 35.91 -31.84 9.43
N THR A 610 36.33 -31.96 8.19
CA THR A 610 35.42 -32.09 7.04
C THR A 610 34.63 -33.40 7.03
N GLU A 611 35.18 -34.48 7.58
CA GLU A 611 34.51 -35.77 7.67
C GLU A 611 33.40 -35.74 8.74
N GLU A 612 33.72 -35.23 9.92
CA GLU A 612 32.75 -35.07 10.99
C GLU A 612 31.67 -34.05 10.62
N ALA A 613 32.01 -32.96 9.93
CA ALA A 613 31.05 -31.98 9.41
C ALA A 613 30.03 -32.64 8.46
N ALA A 614 30.47 -33.53 7.56
CA ALA A 614 29.59 -34.26 6.66
C ALA A 614 28.72 -35.32 7.37
N GLN A 615 29.18 -35.86 8.53
CA GLN A 615 28.33 -36.70 9.38
C GLN A 615 27.24 -35.90 10.11
N ILE A 616 27.56 -34.68 10.55
CA ILE A 616 26.57 -33.80 11.24
C ILE A 616 25.56 -33.30 10.23
N PHE A 617 25.98 -32.78 9.09
CA PHE A 617 25.12 -32.26 8.03
C PHE A 617 25.46 -32.89 6.67
N PRO A 618 24.85 -34.02 6.32
CA PRO A 618 25.09 -34.72 5.06
C PRO A 618 24.83 -33.89 3.80
N GLY A 619 23.99 -32.83 3.92
CA GLY A 619 23.75 -31.89 2.83
C GLY A 619 24.85 -30.87 2.58
N LEU A 620 25.86 -30.77 3.46
CA LEU A 620 26.97 -29.84 3.36
C LEU A 620 28.29 -30.55 3.05
N GLN A 621 28.97 -30.14 1.98
CA GLN A 621 30.29 -30.66 1.59
C GLN A 621 31.32 -29.54 1.68
N LEU A 622 32.26 -29.65 2.61
CA LEU A 622 33.28 -28.63 2.79
C LEU A 622 34.47 -28.85 1.83
N PRO A 623 35.05 -27.77 1.25
CA PRO A 623 36.21 -27.86 0.41
C PRO A 623 37.44 -28.44 1.16
N PRO A 624 38.38 -29.11 0.47
CA PRO A 624 39.62 -29.57 1.09
C PRO A 624 40.43 -28.41 1.72
N GLY A 625 40.98 -28.63 2.91
CA GLY A 625 41.77 -27.62 3.63
C GLY A 625 40.93 -26.69 4.51
N PHE A 626 39.60 -26.95 4.63
CA PHE A 626 38.74 -26.25 5.56
C PHE A 626 38.65 -26.98 6.90
N THR A 627 38.28 -26.20 7.92
CA THR A 627 37.80 -26.69 9.22
C THR A 627 36.47 -26.01 9.52
N ALA A 628 35.68 -26.58 10.40
CA ALA A 628 34.40 -25.97 10.77
C ALA A 628 34.23 -25.93 12.28
N VAL A 629 33.37 -25.01 12.74
CA VAL A 629 32.90 -24.95 14.10
C VAL A 629 31.43 -25.37 14.11
N HIS A 630 31.13 -26.40 14.85
CA HIS A 630 29.75 -26.85 15.11
C HIS A 630 29.17 -26.13 16.31
N ASP A 631 28.05 -25.47 16.09
CA ASP A 631 27.25 -24.79 17.11
C ASP A 631 25.89 -25.50 17.22
N PRO A 632 25.67 -26.35 18.24
CA PRO A 632 24.41 -27.10 18.39
C PRO A 632 23.23 -26.21 18.79
N ARG A 633 23.45 -24.97 19.20
CA ARG A 633 22.42 -24.01 19.58
C ARG A 633 22.10 -22.99 18.47
N ALA A 634 22.79 -23.08 17.33
CA ALA A 634 22.47 -22.28 16.18
C ALA A 634 21.10 -22.64 15.55
N GLY A 635 20.53 -21.73 14.80
CA GLY A 635 19.22 -21.96 14.19
C GLY A 635 18.74 -20.80 13.36
N ILE A 636 17.45 -20.78 13.14
CA ILE A 636 16.71 -19.84 12.28
C ILE A 636 15.79 -19.00 13.16
N ILE A 637 15.72 -17.71 12.86
CA ILE A 637 14.79 -16.74 13.44
C ILE A 637 13.74 -16.43 12.40
N ASP A 638 12.44 -16.45 12.77
CA ASP A 638 11.38 -15.83 11.98
C ASP A 638 11.45 -14.31 12.13
N ALA A 639 11.93 -13.65 11.08
CA ALA A 639 12.18 -12.22 11.13
C ALA A 639 10.89 -11.39 11.08
N GLN A 640 9.87 -11.84 10.35
CA GLN A 640 8.59 -11.12 10.20
C GLN A 640 7.75 -11.23 11.47
N GLU A 641 7.63 -12.43 12.01
CA GLU A 641 6.92 -12.65 13.28
C GLU A 641 7.61 -11.94 14.44
N THR A 642 8.95 -11.87 14.45
CA THR A 642 9.70 -11.12 15.45
C THR A 642 9.30 -9.64 15.49
N LEU A 643 9.29 -8.96 14.34
CA LEU A 643 8.90 -7.56 14.28
C LEU A 643 7.44 -7.36 14.74
N ARG A 644 6.55 -8.25 14.30
CA ARG A 644 5.14 -8.22 14.67
C ARG A 644 4.95 -8.42 16.18
N ALA A 645 5.63 -9.41 16.75
CA ALA A 645 5.59 -9.70 18.18
C ALA A 645 6.07 -8.50 19.02
N GLN A 646 7.21 -7.91 18.66
CA GLN A 646 7.78 -6.77 19.38
C GLN A 646 6.86 -5.54 19.33
N LEU A 647 6.36 -5.16 18.16
CA LEU A 647 5.47 -4.00 18.00
C LEU A 647 4.14 -4.22 18.73
N THR A 648 3.55 -5.42 18.61
CA THR A 648 2.32 -5.76 19.34
C THR A 648 2.49 -5.67 20.86
N LEU A 649 3.61 -6.15 21.39
CA LEU A 649 3.90 -6.05 22.83
C LEU A 649 4.15 -4.61 23.26
N ALA A 650 4.81 -3.80 22.41
CA ALA A 650 5.03 -2.39 22.69
C ALA A 650 3.70 -1.62 22.79
N GLU A 651 2.80 -1.82 21.83
CA GLU A 651 1.46 -1.21 21.82
C GLU A 651 0.62 -1.63 23.03
N ARG A 652 0.61 -2.94 23.35
CA ARG A 652 -0.07 -3.46 24.55
C ARG A 652 0.45 -2.82 25.86
N SER A 653 1.71 -2.41 25.87
CA SER A 653 2.34 -1.73 27.02
C SER A 653 2.18 -0.20 26.95
N GLY A 654 1.41 0.34 26.00
CA GLY A 654 1.08 1.76 25.91
C GLY A 654 1.97 2.60 24.99
N ALA A 655 2.84 1.98 24.17
CA ALA A 655 3.60 2.72 23.16
C ALA A 655 2.68 3.30 22.08
N HIS A 656 3.00 4.50 21.61
CA HIS A 656 2.40 5.08 20.41
C HIS A 656 3.30 4.84 19.21
N ILE A 657 2.72 4.52 18.05
CA ILE A 657 3.47 4.24 16.83
C ILE A 657 2.91 5.07 15.67
N HIS A 658 3.79 5.78 14.98
CA HIS A 658 3.47 6.50 13.75
C HIS A 658 4.34 5.98 12.61
N ASP A 659 3.73 5.39 11.61
CA ASP A 659 4.38 5.06 10.34
C ASP A 659 4.20 6.19 9.31
N HIS A 660 4.90 6.10 8.16
CA HIS A 660 4.96 7.19 7.17
C HIS A 660 5.29 8.54 7.83
N ALA A 661 6.17 8.51 8.83
CA ALA A 661 6.59 9.65 9.64
C ALA A 661 8.12 9.85 9.55
N PRO A 662 8.66 10.24 8.39
CA PRO A 662 10.10 10.47 8.25
C PRO A 662 10.56 11.59 9.17
N VAL A 663 11.64 11.34 9.92
CA VAL A 663 12.33 12.34 10.71
C VAL A 663 13.28 13.10 9.80
N LEU A 664 13.02 14.39 9.63
CA LEU A 664 13.81 15.30 8.78
C LEU A 664 15.06 15.82 9.47
N GLY A 665 15.10 15.77 10.80
CA GLY A 665 16.23 16.18 11.62
C GLY A 665 15.85 16.29 13.08
N TRP A 666 16.86 16.44 13.91
CA TRP A 666 16.72 16.62 15.38
C TRP A 666 17.80 17.58 15.90
N GLU A 667 17.53 18.21 17.03
CA GLU A 667 18.49 19.08 17.70
C GLU A 667 18.31 19.00 19.21
N PRO A 668 19.41 19.01 20.01
CA PRO A 668 19.34 19.15 21.46
C PRO A 668 18.80 20.54 21.85
N ASP A 669 17.95 20.60 22.89
CA ASP A 669 17.38 21.82 23.42
C ASP A 669 17.36 21.72 24.97
N GLY A 670 18.46 22.10 25.63
CA GLY A 670 18.67 21.88 27.04
C GLY A 670 18.72 20.39 27.41
N ASP A 671 17.84 19.95 28.30
CA ASP A 671 17.70 18.54 28.70
C ASP A 671 16.78 17.72 27.78
N GLU A 672 16.23 18.34 26.75
CA GLU A 672 15.31 17.73 25.77
C GLU A 672 15.94 17.69 24.40
N VAL A 673 15.25 16.98 23.50
CA VAL A 673 15.56 16.93 22.06
C VAL A 673 14.32 17.32 21.29
N VAL A 674 14.48 18.24 20.34
CA VAL A 674 13.47 18.62 19.37
C VAL A 674 13.61 17.73 18.15
N VAL A 675 12.53 17.03 17.75
CA VAL A 675 12.48 16.12 16.60
C VAL A 675 11.52 16.69 15.57
N ARG A 676 12.01 16.88 14.34
CA ARG A 676 11.23 17.46 13.23
C ARG A 676 10.80 16.38 12.26
N THR A 677 9.52 16.28 12.00
CA THR A 677 8.94 15.44 10.96
C THR A 677 8.29 16.32 9.89
N GLY A 678 7.89 15.74 8.77
CA GLY A 678 7.14 16.47 7.74
C GLY A 678 5.77 17.01 8.21
N LYS A 679 5.28 16.54 9.38
CA LYS A 679 3.92 16.87 9.88
C LYS A 679 3.92 17.58 11.23
N ALA A 680 4.98 17.48 12.02
CA ALA A 680 5.00 17.99 13.40
C ALA A 680 6.43 18.28 13.89
N VAL A 681 6.52 19.15 14.90
CA VAL A 681 7.69 19.34 15.75
C VAL A 681 7.36 18.68 17.09
N LEU A 682 8.14 17.66 17.46
CA LEU A 682 7.96 16.85 18.65
C LEU A 682 9.07 17.15 19.66
N ARG A 683 8.82 16.90 20.94
CA ARG A 683 9.82 17.05 22.03
C ARG A 683 9.94 15.75 22.80
N THR A 684 11.16 15.42 23.20
CA THR A 684 11.43 14.23 24.02
C THR A 684 12.62 14.45 24.94
N ARG A 685 12.63 13.77 26.07
CA ARG A 685 13.79 13.76 26.99
C ARG A 685 14.93 12.90 26.44
N ARG A 686 14.60 11.82 25.75
CA ARG A 686 15.58 10.91 25.14
C ARG A 686 15.18 10.59 23.71
N LEU A 687 16.13 10.60 22.80
CA LEU A 687 15.94 10.19 21.40
C LEU A 687 16.75 8.93 21.14
N VAL A 688 16.12 7.90 20.57
CA VAL A 688 16.77 6.64 20.21
C VAL A 688 16.72 6.47 18.70
N LEU A 689 17.87 6.48 18.05
CA LEU A 689 18.02 6.37 16.60
C LEU A 689 18.40 4.95 16.19
N CYS A 690 17.43 4.22 15.63
CA CYS A 690 17.59 2.86 15.07
C CYS A 690 17.36 2.84 13.56
N THR A 691 17.95 3.81 12.88
CA THR A 691 17.62 4.20 11.50
C THR A 691 18.27 3.34 10.40
N GLY A 692 18.98 2.26 10.79
CA GLY A 692 19.55 1.27 9.85
C GLY A 692 20.41 1.93 8.76
N PRO A 693 20.10 1.73 7.47
CA PRO A 693 20.88 2.29 6.36
C PRO A 693 20.92 3.84 6.34
N TRP A 694 19.96 4.52 6.97
CA TRP A 694 19.87 5.97 7.05
C TRP A 694 20.56 6.57 8.27
N THR A 695 21.35 5.78 9.02
CA THR A 695 22.07 6.28 10.21
C THR A 695 23.04 7.42 9.87
N ALA A 696 23.73 7.33 8.73
CA ALA A 696 24.63 8.39 8.28
C ALA A 696 23.92 9.74 8.04
N THR A 697 22.67 9.69 7.56
CA THR A 697 21.83 10.90 7.36
C THR A 697 21.38 11.50 8.68
N GLN A 698 21.00 10.67 9.66
CA GLN A 698 20.52 11.14 10.96
C GLN A 698 21.65 11.54 11.93
N VAL A 699 22.84 10.95 11.80
CA VAL A 699 24.03 11.22 12.59
C VAL A 699 25.23 11.44 11.67
N PRO A 700 25.36 12.64 11.06
CA PRO A 700 26.41 12.91 10.07
C PRO A 700 27.85 12.67 10.54
N SER A 701 28.12 12.80 11.86
CA SER A 701 29.43 12.49 12.44
C SER A 701 29.84 11.03 12.30
N LEU A 702 28.88 10.12 12.16
CA LEU A 702 29.13 8.68 11.92
C LEU A 702 29.27 8.33 10.43
N ALA A 703 28.90 9.21 9.51
CA ALA A 703 28.92 8.94 8.06
C ALA A 703 30.29 8.42 7.54
N PRO A 704 31.48 8.96 7.99
CA PRO A 704 32.77 8.46 7.54
C PRO A 704 33.09 7.01 7.98
N HIS A 705 32.35 6.48 8.96
CA HIS A 705 32.56 5.15 9.55
C HIS A 705 31.55 4.12 9.07
N LEU A 706 30.58 4.53 8.24
CA LEU A 706 29.49 3.67 7.75
C LEU A 706 29.55 3.50 6.24
N THR A 707 29.36 2.26 5.81
CA THR A 707 29.15 1.92 4.38
C THR A 707 27.88 1.12 4.27
N VAL A 708 26.97 1.54 3.41
CA VAL A 708 25.78 0.75 3.07
C VAL A 708 26.10 -0.12 1.88
N THR A 709 25.82 -1.42 1.98
CA THR A 709 26.09 -2.44 0.96
C THR A 709 24.78 -3.12 0.56
N ARG A 710 24.53 -3.28 -0.74
CA ARG A 710 23.39 -4.05 -1.26
C ARG A 710 23.80 -5.52 -1.35
N ILE A 711 23.01 -6.39 -0.71
CA ILE A 711 23.26 -7.84 -0.61
C ILE A 711 22.17 -8.60 -1.35
N VAL A 712 22.56 -9.63 -2.08
CA VAL A 712 21.66 -10.54 -2.78
C VAL A 712 21.48 -11.82 -1.98
N ASN A 713 20.25 -12.26 -1.83
CA ASN A 713 19.86 -13.57 -1.30
C ASN A 713 18.97 -14.26 -2.33
N ALA A 714 19.03 -15.59 -2.38
CA ALA A 714 18.12 -16.36 -3.21
C ALA A 714 17.62 -17.61 -2.49
N TYR A 715 16.45 -18.08 -2.93
CA TYR A 715 15.93 -19.39 -2.60
C TYR A 715 16.23 -20.34 -3.75
N PHE A 716 16.64 -21.56 -3.40
CA PHE A 716 16.99 -22.62 -4.33
C PHE A 716 16.04 -23.79 -4.15
N ALA A 717 15.59 -24.38 -5.24
CA ALA A 717 14.70 -25.54 -5.18
C ALA A 717 15.35 -26.65 -4.35
N ALA A 718 14.66 -27.10 -3.32
CA ALA A 718 15.10 -28.17 -2.43
C ALA A 718 13.90 -28.82 -1.76
N ASP A 719 13.95 -30.15 -1.58
CA ASP A 719 12.93 -30.88 -0.83
C ASP A 719 13.19 -30.74 0.69
N PRO A 720 12.25 -30.18 1.47
CA PRO A 720 12.41 -30.04 2.91
C PRO A 720 12.46 -31.40 3.66
N ALA A 721 11.98 -32.49 3.06
CA ALA A 721 12.09 -33.84 3.59
C ALA A 721 13.40 -34.55 3.19
N GLY A 722 14.16 -33.97 2.29
CA GLY A 722 15.42 -34.47 1.78
C GLY A 722 16.65 -34.02 2.59
N PRO A 723 17.84 -34.29 2.09
CA PRO A 723 19.10 -33.98 2.78
C PRO A 723 19.39 -32.48 2.93
N LEU A 724 18.65 -31.63 2.23
CA LEU A 724 18.74 -30.17 2.34
C LEU A 724 17.66 -29.57 3.26
N GLY A 725 16.82 -30.41 3.84
CA GLY A 725 15.90 -30.06 4.93
C GLY A 725 16.58 -30.06 6.30
N PRO A 726 15.84 -29.70 7.37
CA PRO A 726 16.40 -29.57 8.73
C PRO A 726 17.03 -30.82 9.31
N SER A 727 16.67 -32.00 8.80
CA SER A 727 17.26 -33.28 9.23
C SER A 727 18.65 -33.59 8.63
N GLY A 728 19.01 -32.91 7.55
CA GLY A 728 20.27 -33.13 6.85
C GLY A 728 21.16 -31.90 6.66
N LEU A 729 20.60 -30.71 6.98
CA LEU A 729 21.32 -29.45 6.87
C LEU A 729 20.86 -28.52 7.99
N GLY A 730 21.79 -27.89 8.70
CA GLY A 730 21.52 -26.80 9.62
C GLY A 730 21.78 -25.42 8.97
N SER A 731 21.78 -24.37 9.79
CA SER A 731 22.28 -23.08 9.35
C SER A 731 23.79 -23.15 9.09
N PHE A 732 24.28 -22.54 8.03
CA PHE A 732 25.69 -22.61 7.69
C PHE A 732 26.28 -21.30 7.21
N SER A 733 27.60 -21.13 7.38
CA SER A 733 28.37 -20.15 6.63
C SER A 733 29.75 -20.75 6.26
N VAL A 734 30.22 -20.42 5.07
CA VAL A 734 31.51 -20.92 4.53
C VAL A 734 32.27 -19.76 3.92
N ASP A 735 33.49 -19.55 4.37
CA ASP A 735 34.34 -18.43 3.95
C ASP A 735 35.04 -18.80 2.63
N LEU A 736 34.40 -18.49 1.52
CA LEU A 736 34.84 -18.80 0.16
C LEU A 736 35.60 -17.62 -0.46
N PRO A 737 36.40 -17.85 -1.51
CA PRO A 737 37.06 -16.76 -2.26
C PRO A 737 36.12 -15.70 -2.80
N GLN A 738 34.86 -16.07 -3.11
CA GLN A 738 33.81 -15.17 -3.59
C GLN A 738 33.20 -14.31 -2.48
N GLY A 739 33.45 -14.63 -1.20
CA GLY A 739 32.90 -13.99 -0.01
C GLY A 739 32.31 -14.98 0.98
N LEU A 740 31.84 -14.52 2.12
CA LEU A 740 31.19 -15.36 3.10
C LEU A 740 29.81 -15.80 2.58
N LEU A 741 29.76 -17.04 2.11
CA LEU A 741 28.50 -17.69 1.77
C LEU A 741 27.80 -18.11 3.07
N TYR A 742 26.51 -17.84 3.17
CA TYR A 742 25.69 -18.31 4.29
C TYR A 742 24.35 -18.86 3.77
N GLY A 743 23.77 -19.77 4.55
CA GLY A 743 22.50 -20.35 4.15
C GLY A 743 21.74 -21.04 5.27
N PHE A 744 20.53 -21.48 4.90
CA PHE A 744 19.54 -22.12 5.77
C PHE A 744 18.94 -23.32 5.07
N PRO A 745 18.55 -24.37 5.81
CA PRO A 745 17.85 -25.52 5.25
C PRO A 745 16.49 -25.11 4.63
N ALA A 746 15.97 -25.98 3.80
CA ALA A 746 14.63 -25.84 3.25
C ALA A 746 13.58 -26.11 4.34
N THR A 747 12.90 -25.07 4.85
CA THR A 747 11.95 -25.22 5.98
C THR A 747 10.53 -24.80 5.65
N ASP A 748 10.33 -23.89 4.68
CA ASP A 748 9.06 -23.15 4.50
C ASP A 748 8.37 -23.37 3.12
N GLY A 749 8.78 -24.41 2.40
CA GLY A 749 8.26 -24.70 1.04
C GLY A 749 8.82 -23.82 -0.07
N ARG A 750 9.63 -22.79 0.27
CA ARG A 750 10.33 -21.94 -0.72
C ARG A 750 11.67 -22.54 -1.17
N GLY A 751 12.16 -23.51 -0.43
CA GLY A 751 13.43 -24.17 -0.67
C GLY A 751 14.55 -23.71 0.26
N LEU A 752 15.81 -24.05 -0.10
CA LEU A 752 17.01 -23.65 0.61
C LEU A 752 17.32 -22.18 0.35
N LYS A 753 17.56 -21.40 1.39
CA LYS A 753 17.96 -19.98 1.25
C LYS A 753 19.46 -19.83 1.38
N ALA A 754 20.08 -19.07 0.46
CA ALA A 754 21.50 -18.70 0.55
C ALA A 754 21.75 -17.24 0.16
N GLY A 755 22.91 -16.69 0.55
CA GLY A 755 23.38 -15.38 0.20
C GLY A 755 24.88 -15.24 0.37
N LEU A 756 25.47 -14.24 -0.30
CA LEU A 756 26.86 -13.84 -0.11
C LEU A 756 26.91 -12.53 0.70
N ASP A 757 27.77 -12.48 1.73
CA ASP A 757 28.00 -11.29 2.57
C ASP A 757 28.96 -10.32 1.85
N SER A 758 28.70 -10.07 0.59
CA SER A 758 29.43 -9.14 -0.27
C SER A 758 28.52 -8.54 -1.31
N GLY A 759 28.79 -7.29 -1.67
CA GLY A 759 28.00 -6.61 -2.69
C GLY A 759 28.48 -5.17 -2.91
N PRO A 760 27.92 -4.43 -3.87
CA PRO A 760 28.30 -3.06 -4.15
C PRO A 760 27.85 -2.10 -3.04
N SER A 761 28.62 -1.03 -2.86
CA SER A 761 28.19 0.12 -2.05
C SER A 761 26.92 0.70 -2.65
N TRP A 762 25.97 1.11 -1.79
CA TRP A 762 24.63 1.52 -2.19
C TRP A 762 24.18 2.78 -1.47
N ASP A 763 23.53 3.68 -2.19
CA ASP A 763 22.82 4.81 -1.61
C ASP A 763 21.45 4.31 -1.09
N PRO A 764 21.15 4.43 0.22
CA PRO A 764 19.89 3.94 0.77
C PRO A 764 18.65 4.63 0.18
N ASP A 765 18.79 5.84 -0.36
CA ASP A 765 17.70 6.59 -1.00
C ASP A 765 17.55 6.26 -2.50
N ALA A 766 18.52 5.54 -3.10
CA ALA A 766 18.42 5.07 -4.47
C ALA A 766 17.37 3.93 -4.60
N PRO A 767 16.68 3.82 -5.75
CA PRO A 767 15.81 2.69 -6.02
C PRO A 767 16.55 1.36 -5.86
N ARG A 768 16.02 0.46 -5.05
CA ARG A 768 16.61 -0.86 -4.83
C ARG A 768 16.41 -1.73 -6.08
N LEU A 769 17.50 -2.07 -6.75
CA LEU A 769 17.48 -2.94 -7.93
C LEU A 769 17.23 -4.39 -7.52
N GLN A 770 16.52 -5.13 -8.35
CA GLN A 770 16.44 -6.59 -8.30
C GLN A 770 17.82 -7.20 -8.46
N ALA A 771 17.98 -8.46 -8.04
CA ALA A 771 19.18 -9.22 -8.32
C ALA A 771 19.32 -9.42 -9.84
N THR A 772 20.53 -9.25 -10.35
CA THR A 772 20.85 -9.54 -11.77
C THR A 772 21.12 -11.01 -11.98
N ASP A 773 21.00 -11.49 -13.22
CA ASP A 773 21.31 -12.87 -13.57
C ASP A 773 22.77 -13.24 -13.24
N ASP A 774 23.72 -12.30 -13.43
CA ASP A 774 25.13 -12.52 -13.08
C ASP A 774 25.35 -12.67 -11.57
N GLU A 775 24.65 -11.87 -10.75
CA GLU A 775 24.71 -11.98 -9.29
C GLU A 775 24.11 -13.31 -8.80
N LEU A 776 23.01 -13.75 -9.43
CA LEU A 776 22.38 -15.04 -9.12
C LEU A 776 23.26 -16.22 -9.59
N ALA A 777 23.90 -16.11 -10.74
CA ALA A 777 24.83 -17.11 -11.23
C ALA A 777 26.04 -17.24 -10.29
N LEU A 778 26.64 -16.13 -9.85
CA LEU A 778 27.76 -16.14 -8.89
C LEU A 778 27.36 -16.79 -7.57
N LEU A 779 26.16 -16.46 -7.04
CA LEU A 779 25.64 -17.07 -5.81
C LEU A 779 25.39 -18.58 -5.99
N ALA A 780 24.80 -18.98 -7.11
CA ALA A 780 24.57 -20.40 -7.43
C ALA A 780 25.87 -21.18 -7.57
N GLU A 781 26.91 -20.63 -8.23
CA GLU A 781 28.22 -21.20 -8.34
C GLU A 781 28.91 -21.36 -6.97
N ALA A 782 28.82 -20.33 -6.12
CA ALA A 782 29.38 -20.40 -4.76
C ALA A 782 28.64 -21.46 -3.93
N LEU A 783 27.33 -21.56 -4.03
CA LEU A 783 26.53 -22.55 -3.30
C LEU A 783 26.82 -23.99 -3.77
N ALA A 784 26.95 -24.19 -5.06
CA ALA A 784 27.21 -25.51 -5.63
C ALA A 784 28.56 -26.15 -5.15
N GLN A 785 29.53 -25.33 -4.72
CA GLN A 785 30.79 -25.80 -4.14
C GLN A 785 30.61 -26.49 -2.79
N VAL A 786 29.54 -26.13 -2.04
CA VAL A 786 29.34 -26.60 -0.66
C VAL A 786 28.01 -27.29 -0.44
N VAL A 787 27.04 -27.07 -1.32
CA VAL A 787 25.69 -27.70 -1.29
C VAL A 787 25.36 -28.21 -2.71
N PRO A 788 26.01 -29.28 -3.19
CA PRO A 788 25.88 -29.72 -4.59
C PRO A 788 24.48 -30.24 -4.95
N GLY A 789 23.61 -30.49 -3.96
CA GLY A 789 22.23 -30.92 -4.18
C GLY A 789 21.20 -29.79 -4.32
N ALA A 790 21.64 -28.55 -4.25
CA ALA A 790 20.75 -27.40 -4.44
C ALA A 790 20.25 -27.33 -5.89
N GLY A 791 18.93 -27.12 -6.07
CA GLY A 791 18.29 -26.96 -7.38
C GLY A 791 18.44 -25.53 -7.94
N PRO A 792 17.69 -25.19 -8.98
CA PRO A 792 17.71 -23.83 -9.54
C PRO A 792 17.15 -22.78 -8.58
N VAL A 793 17.50 -21.51 -8.83
CA VAL A 793 16.93 -20.37 -8.13
C VAL A 793 15.42 -20.31 -8.38
N THR A 794 14.63 -20.18 -7.32
CA THR A 794 13.18 -20.07 -7.37
C THR A 794 12.67 -18.65 -7.05
N GLU A 795 13.39 -17.93 -6.17
CA GLU A 795 13.06 -16.58 -5.74
C GLU A 795 14.35 -15.85 -5.36
N SER A 796 14.40 -14.54 -5.55
CA SER A 796 15.51 -13.71 -5.09
C SER A 796 15.02 -12.47 -4.34
N LEU A 797 15.84 -11.96 -3.44
CA LEU A 797 15.58 -10.73 -2.70
C LEU A 797 16.89 -9.98 -2.44
N THR A 798 16.81 -8.67 -2.41
CA THR A 798 17.93 -7.81 -2.04
C THR A 798 17.68 -7.11 -0.73
N CYS A 799 18.71 -6.92 0.09
CA CYS A 799 18.65 -6.17 1.33
C CYS A 799 19.85 -5.24 1.49
N LEU A 800 19.77 -4.28 2.42
CA LEU A 800 20.85 -3.35 2.69
C LEU A 800 21.54 -3.73 4.00
N TYR A 801 22.87 -3.83 3.99
CA TYR A 801 23.70 -3.94 5.19
C TYR A 801 24.38 -2.61 5.47
N THR A 802 24.30 -2.13 6.72
CA THR A 802 25.07 -0.99 7.19
C THR A 802 26.31 -1.52 7.88
N MET A 803 27.46 -1.28 7.29
CA MET A 803 28.74 -1.88 7.68
C MET A 803 29.64 -0.86 8.36
N THR A 804 30.38 -1.30 9.38
CA THR A 804 31.56 -0.62 9.93
C THR A 804 32.82 -1.34 9.46
N ALA A 805 33.95 -0.65 9.43
CA ALA A 805 35.23 -1.23 9.02
C ALA A 805 35.70 -2.37 9.93
N ASP A 806 35.41 -2.28 11.24
CA ASP A 806 35.72 -3.29 12.26
C ASP A 806 34.62 -4.37 12.39
N ARG A 807 33.53 -4.26 11.61
CA ARG A 807 32.36 -5.12 11.67
C ARG A 807 31.67 -5.19 13.04
N ARG A 808 32.00 -4.28 13.97
CA ARG A 808 31.31 -4.13 15.26
C ARG A 808 30.11 -3.20 15.11
N PHE A 809 29.09 -3.43 15.90
CA PHE A 809 27.93 -2.54 15.96
C PHE A 809 28.30 -1.18 16.53
N ILE A 810 27.46 -0.20 16.36
CA ILE A 810 27.53 1.09 17.01
C ILE A 810 26.32 1.20 17.93
N VAL A 811 26.53 1.14 19.26
CA VAL A 811 25.46 1.22 20.27
C VAL A 811 25.91 2.12 21.41
N GLY A 812 25.15 3.17 21.69
CA GLY A 812 25.45 4.09 22.80
C GLY A 812 25.07 5.53 22.49
N GLU A 813 25.59 6.46 23.31
CA GLU A 813 25.33 7.90 23.18
C GLU A 813 26.00 8.48 21.92
N VAL A 814 25.29 9.38 21.24
CA VAL A 814 25.86 10.14 20.13
C VAL A 814 26.87 11.15 20.69
N PRO A 815 28.12 11.15 20.20
CA PRO A 815 29.13 12.10 20.67
C PRO A 815 28.66 13.57 20.56
N GLY A 816 28.68 14.28 21.69
CA GLY A 816 28.22 15.67 21.78
C GLY A 816 26.72 15.85 21.99
N ALA A 817 25.93 14.76 22.09
CA ALA A 817 24.49 14.79 22.35
C ALA A 817 24.09 13.63 23.28
N PRO A 818 24.37 13.67 24.59
CA PRO A 818 24.13 12.55 25.50
C PRO A 818 22.64 12.22 25.69
N GLN A 819 21.73 13.10 25.30
CA GLN A 819 20.29 12.82 25.26
C GLN A 819 19.87 11.90 24.09
N VAL A 820 20.79 11.65 23.13
CA VAL A 820 20.52 10.90 21.91
C VAL A 820 21.34 9.62 21.89
N LEU A 821 20.65 8.50 21.79
CA LEU A 821 21.25 7.17 21.63
C LEU A 821 21.17 6.73 20.17
N VAL A 822 22.17 6.00 19.72
CA VAL A 822 22.19 5.39 18.40
C VAL A 822 22.41 3.89 18.50
N ALA A 823 21.68 3.11 17.66
CA ALA A 823 21.97 1.71 17.43
C ALA A 823 22.01 1.45 15.92
N SER A 824 23.20 1.36 15.37
CA SER A 824 23.49 0.90 14.03
C SER A 824 24.12 -0.49 14.13
N ALA A 825 23.28 -1.48 14.33
CA ALA A 825 23.74 -2.80 14.73
C ALA A 825 23.58 -3.83 13.60
N CYS A 826 23.82 -3.46 12.36
CA CYS A 826 23.73 -4.39 11.25
C CYS A 826 25.03 -5.19 11.06
N SER A 827 26.04 -4.62 10.45
CA SER A 827 27.31 -5.24 10.02
C SER A 827 27.16 -6.68 9.48
N GLY A 828 26.03 -6.99 8.80
CA GLY A 828 25.69 -8.30 8.28
C GLY A 828 25.18 -9.31 9.32
N HIS A 829 25.26 -9.04 10.62
CA HIS A 829 24.94 -10.04 11.65
C HIS A 829 24.14 -9.52 12.87
N GLY A 830 23.56 -8.31 12.80
CA GLY A 830 22.91 -7.64 13.94
C GLY A 830 21.53 -8.16 14.35
N PHE A 831 20.76 -8.80 13.45
CA PHE A 831 19.35 -9.12 13.70
C PHE A 831 19.15 -9.99 14.96
N LYS A 832 19.98 -11.01 15.14
CA LYS A 832 19.92 -11.92 16.30
C LYS A 832 20.11 -11.26 17.66
N PHE A 833 20.69 -10.08 17.69
CA PHE A 833 20.88 -9.27 18.91
C PHE A 833 19.72 -8.28 19.14
N GLY A 834 18.73 -8.22 18.24
CA GLY A 834 17.65 -7.24 18.31
C GLY A 834 16.99 -7.10 19.67
N PRO A 835 16.47 -8.19 20.28
CA PRO A 835 15.84 -8.11 21.60
C PRO A 835 16.79 -7.62 22.70
N ALA A 836 18.04 -8.10 22.75
CA ALA A 836 19.05 -7.71 23.76
C ALA A 836 19.51 -6.26 23.58
N ILE A 837 19.75 -5.82 22.35
CA ILE A 837 20.12 -4.42 22.07
C ILE A 837 18.94 -3.49 22.41
N GLY A 838 17.69 -3.90 22.12
CA GLY A 838 16.52 -3.11 22.51
C GLY A 838 16.39 -2.93 24.02
N GLU A 839 16.65 -3.99 24.79
CA GLU A 839 16.69 -3.91 26.24
C GLU A 839 17.80 -2.99 26.74
N ALA A 840 19.01 -3.13 26.19
CA ALA A 840 20.15 -2.30 26.54
C ALA A 840 19.92 -0.80 26.23
N LEU A 841 19.28 -0.48 25.10
CA LEU A 841 18.88 0.89 24.78
C LEU A 841 17.88 1.44 25.81
N ALA A 842 16.93 0.61 26.26
CA ALA A 842 15.99 1.00 27.28
C ALA A 842 16.66 1.20 28.66
N ASP A 843 17.69 0.40 29.01
CA ASP A 843 18.54 0.60 30.18
C ASP A 843 19.23 1.95 30.10
N LEU A 844 19.90 2.25 29.00
CA LEU A 844 20.61 3.51 28.79
C LEU A 844 19.67 4.73 28.86
N VAL A 845 18.46 4.63 28.28
CA VAL A 845 17.43 5.67 28.42
C VAL A 845 17.04 5.93 29.85
N CYS A 846 16.98 4.88 30.69
CA CYS A 846 16.69 4.95 32.13
C CYS A 846 17.91 5.31 33.00
N GLY A 847 19.08 5.58 32.38
CA GLY A 847 20.32 5.92 33.12
C GLY A 847 21.02 4.70 33.72
N ILE A 848 20.69 3.49 33.32
CA ILE A 848 21.34 2.25 33.73
C ILE A 848 22.56 2.01 32.84
N ALA A 849 23.75 1.98 33.41
CA ALA A 849 24.98 1.76 32.66
C ALA A 849 25.09 0.31 32.13
N ARG A 850 25.62 0.17 30.91
CA ARG A 850 25.82 -1.10 30.22
C ARG A 850 27.30 -1.26 29.79
N PRO A 851 28.20 -1.52 30.75
CA PRO A 851 29.64 -1.66 30.46
C PRO A 851 29.94 -2.87 29.58
N ASP A 852 29.04 -3.86 29.51
CA ASP A 852 29.11 -4.99 28.59
C ASP A 852 29.02 -4.59 27.12
N LEU A 853 28.63 -3.34 26.83
CA LEU A 853 28.52 -2.78 25.46
C LEU A 853 29.61 -1.76 25.13
N ASP A 854 30.59 -1.51 26.03
CA ASP A 854 31.63 -0.49 25.81
C ASP A 854 32.41 -0.72 24.52
N PHE A 855 32.64 -2.00 24.14
CA PHE A 855 33.29 -2.38 22.89
C PHE A 855 32.48 -2.01 21.63
N LEU A 856 31.22 -1.63 21.77
CA LEU A 856 30.29 -1.17 20.72
C LEU A 856 30.07 0.35 20.76
N SER A 857 30.66 1.06 21.75
CA SER A 857 30.46 2.49 21.94
C SER A 857 30.81 3.30 20.68
N PRO A 858 29.98 4.29 20.28
CA PRO A 858 30.33 5.22 19.20
C PRO A 858 31.66 5.94 19.44
N ALA A 859 32.02 6.19 20.71
CA ALA A 859 33.26 6.91 21.08
C ALA A 859 34.53 6.27 20.55
N ARG A 860 34.55 4.92 20.34
CA ARG A 860 35.71 4.18 19.78
C ARG A 860 36.09 4.61 18.35
N LEU A 861 35.17 5.23 17.63
CA LEU A 861 35.37 5.66 16.25
C LEU A 861 36.01 7.04 16.13
N PHE A 862 36.22 7.75 17.24
CA PHE A 862 36.74 9.10 17.20
C PHE A 862 38.14 9.18 17.87
N PRO A 863 39.08 10.02 17.34
CA PRO A 863 40.40 10.15 17.89
C PRO A 863 40.37 10.56 19.39
N GLY A 864 40.96 9.73 20.26
CA GLY A 864 41.02 9.94 21.73
C GLY A 864 39.99 9.11 22.49
N GLY A 865 39.14 8.35 21.82
CA GLY A 865 38.31 7.32 22.45
C GLY A 865 39.17 6.11 22.83
N THR A 866 39.16 5.71 24.09
CA THR A 866 39.69 4.40 24.52
C THR A 866 38.83 3.31 23.91
N PRO A 867 39.41 2.18 23.45
CA PRO A 867 38.67 1.10 22.82
C PRO A 867 37.60 0.43 23.69
#